data_fc243f7f84069d8b5114ead760ccce0a
#
_entry.id   fc243f7f84069d8b5114ead760ccce0a
#
_cell.length_a   1.000
_cell.length_b   1.000
_cell.length_c   1.000
_cell.angle_alpha   90.00
_cell.angle_beta   90.00
_cell.angle_gamma   90.00
#
_symmetry.space_group_name_H-M   'P 1'
#
loop_
_entity.id
_entity.type
_entity.pdbx_description
1 polymer ?
#
loop_
_entity_poly.entity_id
_entity_poly.type
_entity_poly.pdbx_seq_one_letter_code
_entity_poly.pdbx_strand_id
1 'polypeptide(L)'
;MNNNIFKLRNSVSMLTVFILFAVIFLISPMALAATHYFTITAKTLPNGQLGYALGGTEGGSNAEAVIPGPALFVKQGDVVNVTLFNETASEVGFKVPGLKNKNTTRTRPGQVQKYTVLANKAGTYAYHGDGRELLGLFGAFIVDKPNGPVDSYINADGSVVPVTQADVDKQFVLFMVGSTFWGTEIAKDGTQKPLWANPNPAAVENDIVRFHVLSVGPGHTFHLHAHRWLKTGTNEIIDTKLLKEGADSHAFTIKAGTGVGVGDWQYHCHLFAHMEAGMHGSFRVDPAGGNGASVVGASPYGRILLGPKDEPGLVTFEVTDEPASWFRSARGDAIAALTDANGISLDIKTKSLEVISPGSSVNFVMSDTNAVHTISSLLWPTGAHHMPFGQTDAYRGGAIVKLDTPGLYVFTCKVHPYMFGAVIVDDPATEGLDLGNPETNYTVDLVAGIKELPTSSDLAVRLLNTFFITTSPDNWQDYSSGIWNVRFPTLPVRISGAPFGNVADDGNGYKLSLSALNVINAALPAGKVPLTPGVGEVWVNTQFEKTAGKYKPGTTTVVDASNWTVKRKVALPQINNNNPHNMWVNRDQSVIYQTQWFDNKITMINRENGKLIKNIRVGYAPSHVMTLPSTDDLTIVINGENGISMMPAGTTSVTKMLPTQAHGHISAHPHGHWVSADGSRIVTPNINTDDVGIYGATGGIQARTATGQNIPGAHPVAIGMMPDSSKIYATNLLHHSLSVLDGNTGALTKTINLIADYDPINGAFSDKDGNGEIAVGVLPIQVPVSPDGKAVVIAAMGGQIVIVDTATDSIVKMLPCDPGCHGANFGAKQGGGYYAYVTNKFSNRLIVVDPDPNGDGNLNDAKIAGYVSLVESAESAKDDTVSGLPGFGGQGVLAVPNVYNGWVQNLPAHWKEGLTTAQQNPID
;
A
#
# COMPACT_ATOMS: atom_id res chain seq x y z
N MET A 1 53.77 35.14 77.65
CA MET A 1 52.31 35.46 77.69
C MET A 1 51.88 36.23 76.43
N ASN A 2 52.09 35.76 75.21
CA ASN A 2 51.64 36.54 74.04
C ASN A 2 51.35 35.67 72.76
N ASN A 3 51.04 34.39 72.91
CA ASN A 3 50.82 33.56 71.74
C ASN A 3 49.41 32.91 71.67
N ASN A 4 48.50 33.19 72.61
CA ASN A 4 47.19 32.56 72.66
C ASN A 4 46.03 33.47 72.24
N ILE A 5 46.22 34.75 71.98
CA ILE A 5 45.15 35.68 71.58
C ILE A 5 44.99 35.73 70.04
N PHE A 6 46.02 35.40 69.25
CA PHE A 6 45.94 35.39 67.80
C PHE A 6 45.32 34.16 67.25
N LYS A 7 45.30 33.01 67.94
CA LYS A 7 44.65 31.77 67.44
C LYS A 7 43.11 31.73 67.57
N LEU A 8 42.55 32.51 68.48
CA LEU A 8 41.09 32.58 68.66
C LEU A 8 40.41 33.53 67.67
N ARG A 9 41.11 34.57 67.18
CA ARG A 9 40.52 35.50 66.18
C ARG A 9 40.43 34.91 64.80
N ASN A 10 41.38 34.08 64.42
CA ASN A 10 41.35 33.47 63.12
C ASN A 10 40.33 32.28 62.99
N SER A 11 40.01 31.61 64.11
CA SER A 11 39.02 30.56 64.14
C SER A 11 37.57 31.06 64.11
N VAL A 12 37.28 32.21 64.67
CA VAL A 12 35.96 32.84 64.62
C VAL A 12 35.68 33.44 63.23
N SER A 13 36.71 33.99 62.58
CA SER A 13 36.59 34.53 61.21
C SER A 13 36.35 33.38 60.15
N MET A 14 37.04 32.27 60.33
CA MET A 14 36.80 31.11 59.37
C MET A 14 35.45 30.42 59.58
N LEU A 15 34.97 30.34 60.84
CA LEU A 15 33.64 29.74 61.07
C LEU A 15 32.51 30.63 60.56
N THR A 16 32.65 31.97 60.65
CA THR A 16 31.63 32.90 60.12
C THR A 16 31.64 32.96 58.64
N VAL A 17 32.79 32.82 57.98
CA VAL A 17 32.87 32.70 56.51
C VAL A 17 32.34 31.37 56.02
N PHE A 18 32.56 30.23 56.71
CA PHE A 18 31.98 28.90 56.33
C PHE A 18 30.48 28.85 56.55
N ILE A 19 29.96 29.51 57.63
CA ILE A 19 28.50 29.56 57.82
C ILE A 19 27.83 30.46 56.79
N LEU A 20 28.47 31.57 56.38
CA LEU A 20 27.93 32.39 55.24
C LEU A 20 28.02 31.71 53.90
N PHE A 21 29.11 30.98 53.64
CA PHE A 21 29.17 30.12 52.39
C PHE A 21 28.24 28.91 52.43
N ALA A 22 28.06 28.28 53.59
CA ALA A 22 27.11 27.18 53.74
C ALA A 22 25.62 27.62 53.59
N VAL A 23 25.31 28.85 54.01
CA VAL A 23 23.98 29.46 53.89
C VAL A 23 23.75 29.95 52.46
N ILE A 24 24.79 30.40 51.71
CA ILE A 24 24.67 30.78 50.30
C ILE A 24 24.54 29.54 49.40
N PHE A 25 25.12 28.39 49.77
CA PHE A 25 24.93 27.14 49.01
C PHE A 25 23.61 26.39 49.31
N LEU A 26 22.82 26.80 50.28
CA LEU A 26 21.50 26.22 50.62
C LEU A 26 20.33 27.09 50.16
N ILE A 27 20.56 28.22 49.54
CA ILE A 27 19.52 28.96 48.82
C ILE A 27 19.69 28.62 47.34
N SER A 28 19.36 27.37 46.96
CA SER A 28 18.86 27.13 45.58
C SER A 28 17.72 28.11 45.36
N PRO A 29 17.68 28.88 44.26
CA PRO A 29 16.52 29.69 43.98
C PRO A 29 15.31 28.74 43.92
N MET A 30 14.50 28.74 44.99
CA MET A 30 13.16 28.19 44.89
C MET A 30 12.53 28.95 43.74
N ALA A 31 12.33 28.26 42.60
CA ALA A 31 11.53 28.80 41.51
C ALA A 31 10.18 29.17 42.15
N LEU A 32 9.88 30.44 42.23
CA LEU A 32 8.60 30.91 42.73
C LEU A 32 7.53 30.33 41.81
N ALA A 33 6.54 29.63 42.36
CA ALA A 33 5.41 29.11 41.66
C ALA A 33 4.75 30.20 40.83
N ALA A 34 4.71 30.05 39.53
CA ALA A 34 4.08 31.01 38.62
C ALA A 34 2.55 30.75 38.56
N THR A 35 1.82 31.81 38.24
CA THR A 35 0.39 31.67 37.92
C THR A 35 0.20 31.91 36.45
N HIS A 36 -0.32 30.89 35.75
CA HIS A 36 -0.62 30.93 34.31
C HIS A 36 -2.11 31.13 34.09
N TYR A 37 -2.45 31.81 32.98
CA TYR A 37 -3.80 32.06 32.55
C TYR A 37 -3.94 31.60 31.12
N PHE A 38 -4.81 30.61 30.86
CA PHE A 38 -5.16 30.14 29.54
C PHE A 38 -6.63 30.44 29.29
N THR A 39 -6.95 30.85 28.07
CA THR A 39 -8.32 30.95 27.59
C THR A 39 -8.49 29.93 26.46
N ILE A 40 -9.50 29.08 26.55
CA ILE A 40 -9.83 28.07 25.56
C ILE A 40 -11.33 28.12 25.26
N THR A 41 -11.70 27.80 24.04
CA THR A 41 -13.08 27.73 23.58
C THR A 41 -13.40 26.33 23.09
N ALA A 42 -14.43 25.69 23.62
CA ALA A 42 -14.94 24.42 23.11
C ALA A 42 -15.91 24.71 21.96
N LYS A 43 -15.69 24.09 20.80
CA LYS A 43 -16.46 24.29 19.56
C LYS A 43 -16.89 22.97 18.94
N THR A 44 -17.94 23.03 18.12
CA THR A 44 -18.33 21.94 17.23
C THR A 44 -17.62 22.13 15.89
N LEU A 45 -16.97 21.08 15.40
CA LEU A 45 -16.28 21.03 14.12
C LEU A 45 -17.27 20.70 12.98
N PRO A 46 -16.89 20.93 11.71
CA PRO A 46 -17.78 20.67 10.57
C PRO A 46 -18.32 19.24 10.45
N ASN A 47 -17.56 18.26 10.92
CA ASN A 47 -17.95 16.84 10.94
C ASN A 47 -18.77 16.43 12.18
N GLY A 48 -19.17 17.39 13.03
CA GLY A 48 -19.93 17.15 14.25
C GLY A 48 -19.10 16.75 15.48
N GLN A 49 -17.80 16.51 15.34
CA GLN A 49 -16.90 16.32 16.47
C GLN A 49 -16.76 17.64 17.26
N LEU A 50 -16.20 17.54 18.45
CA LEU A 50 -15.90 18.71 19.29
C LEU A 50 -14.40 18.93 19.34
N GLY A 51 -13.96 20.16 19.50
CA GLY A 51 -12.55 20.51 19.64
C GLY A 51 -12.33 21.73 20.50
N TYR A 52 -11.07 22.01 20.84
CA TYR A 52 -10.69 23.20 21.58
C TYR A 52 -9.92 24.17 20.68
N ALA A 53 -10.30 25.44 20.73
CA ALA A 53 -9.55 26.56 20.17
C ALA A 53 -8.81 27.30 21.29
N LEU A 54 -7.59 27.76 21.05
CA LEU A 54 -6.86 28.62 21.97
C LEU A 54 -7.34 30.06 21.82
N GLY A 55 -7.46 30.76 22.95
CA GLY A 55 -7.93 32.14 23.02
C GLY A 55 -9.45 32.27 23.09
N GLY A 56 -9.95 33.47 22.99
CA GLY A 56 -11.35 33.85 23.08
C GLY A 56 -11.59 35.05 24.04
N THR A 57 -12.69 35.77 23.80
CA THR A 57 -13.24 36.83 24.63
C THR A 57 -14.68 36.47 24.99
N GLU A 58 -15.44 37.37 25.64
CA GLU A 58 -16.86 37.22 25.90
C GLU A 58 -17.70 37.19 24.61
N GLY A 59 -17.44 36.44 23.65
CA GLY A 59 -18.06 36.29 22.35
C GLY A 59 -17.49 35.13 21.59
N GLY A 60 -16.60 34.35 22.29
CA GLY A 60 -15.94 33.19 21.72
C GLY A 60 -14.59 33.48 21.07
N SER A 61 -14.10 32.57 20.31
CA SER A 61 -12.80 32.65 19.61
C SER A 61 -13.00 32.56 18.11
N ASN A 62 -12.30 33.40 17.34
CA ASN A 62 -12.23 33.27 15.89
C ASN A 62 -11.26 32.18 15.43
N ALA A 63 -10.44 31.64 16.36
CA ALA A 63 -9.52 30.56 16.06
C ALA A 63 -10.29 29.26 15.75
N GLU A 64 -9.74 28.48 14.84
CA GLU A 64 -10.26 27.15 14.54
C GLU A 64 -10.03 26.22 15.75
N ALA A 65 -11.01 25.38 16.05
CA ALA A 65 -10.87 24.37 17.07
C ALA A 65 -10.06 23.19 16.51
N VAL A 66 -9.23 22.58 17.33
CA VAL A 66 -8.34 21.49 16.93
C VAL A 66 -8.57 20.26 17.81
N ILE A 67 -8.23 19.11 17.26
CA ILE A 67 -8.15 17.82 17.93
C ILE A 67 -6.75 17.23 17.64
N PRO A 68 -5.93 16.95 18.65
CA PRO A 68 -6.11 17.30 20.08
C PRO A 68 -6.17 18.81 20.30
N GLY A 69 -6.79 19.23 21.40
CA GLY A 69 -6.73 20.63 21.84
C GLY A 69 -5.31 21.09 22.10
N PRO A 70 -5.05 22.40 22.17
CA PRO A 70 -3.70 22.96 22.36
C PRO A 70 -2.97 22.35 23.55
N ALA A 71 -1.70 22.02 23.42
CA ALA A 71 -0.89 21.54 24.53
C ALA A 71 -0.56 22.71 25.47
N LEU A 72 -0.79 22.54 26.78
CA LEU A 72 -0.56 23.52 27.80
C LEU A 72 0.69 23.14 28.58
N PHE A 73 1.72 23.99 28.52
CA PHE A 73 3.01 23.78 29.17
C PHE A 73 3.15 24.63 30.42
N VAL A 74 3.52 24.01 31.54
CA VAL A 74 3.76 24.66 32.83
C VAL A 74 4.86 23.93 33.59
N LYS A 75 5.32 24.51 34.69
CA LYS A 75 6.33 23.88 35.58
C LYS A 75 5.68 23.33 36.85
N GLN A 76 6.30 22.32 37.40
CA GLN A 76 5.86 21.77 38.67
C GLN A 76 5.90 22.86 39.79
N GLY A 77 4.79 23.01 40.46
CA GLY A 77 4.55 24.04 41.48
C GLY A 77 3.61 25.16 41.00
N ASP A 78 3.43 25.33 39.70
CA ASP A 78 2.62 26.41 39.13
C ASP A 78 1.10 26.23 39.41
N VAL A 79 0.42 27.37 39.41
CA VAL A 79 -1.03 27.46 39.50
C VAL A 79 -1.58 27.84 38.11
N VAL A 80 -2.50 27.08 37.60
CA VAL A 80 -3.03 27.28 36.25
C VAL A 80 -4.51 27.63 36.32
N ASN A 81 -4.86 28.82 35.81
CA ASN A 81 -6.24 29.26 35.69
C ASN A 81 -6.69 29.15 34.19
N VAL A 82 -7.67 28.35 33.94
CA VAL A 82 -8.23 28.15 32.60
C VAL A 82 -9.61 28.78 32.55
N THR A 83 -9.80 29.72 31.63
CA THR A 83 -11.12 30.25 31.28
C THR A 83 -11.66 29.48 30.08
N LEU A 84 -12.76 28.74 30.27
CA LEU A 84 -13.40 27.95 29.24
C LEU A 84 -14.68 28.63 28.74
N PHE A 85 -14.73 28.92 27.44
CA PHE A 85 -15.96 29.30 26.72
C PHE A 85 -16.58 28.05 26.09
N ASN A 86 -17.88 27.89 26.21
CA ASN A 86 -18.59 26.77 25.61
C ASN A 86 -19.50 27.24 24.45
N GLU A 87 -19.03 27.07 23.22
CA GLU A 87 -19.79 27.30 21.98
C GLU A 87 -20.48 26.03 21.46
N THR A 88 -20.40 24.90 22.17
CA THR A 88 -21.05 23.66 21.79
C THR A 88 -22.53 23.65 22.24
N ALA A 89 -23.29 22.70 21.67
CA ALA A 89 -24.72 22.52 22.05
C ALA A 89 -24.91 21.76 23.37
N SER A 90 -23.85 21.31 24.04
CA SER A 90 -23.93 20.52 25.28
C SER A 90 -23.01 21.04 26.37
N GLU A 91 -23.29 20.68 27.61
CA GLU A 91 -22.41 21.04 28.73
C GLU A 91 -21.05 20.38 28.61
N VAL A 92 -19.99 21.16 28.82
CA VAL A 92 -18.58 20.70 28.75
C VAL A 92 -17.85 21.12 30.02
N GLY A 93 -16.90 20.28 30.46
CA GLY A 93 -16.04 20.57 31.60
C GLY A 93 -14.60 20.86 31.19
N PHE A 94 -13.76 21.12 32.22
CA PHE A 94 -12.32 21.10 32.07
C PHE A 94 -11.72 20.39 33.28
N LYS A 95 -11.07 19.28 33.04
CA LYS A 95 -10.53 18.42 34.11
C LYS A 95 -9.17 17.86 33.68
N VAL A 96 -8.23 17.83 34.59
CA VAL A 96 -6.92 17.22 34.41
C VAL A 96 -6.76 16.10 35.45
N PRO A 97 -7.11 14.85 35.09
CA PRO A 97 -6.93 13.70 36.00
C PRO A 97 -5.49 13.55 36.42
N GLY A 98 -5.27 13.18 37.68
CA GLY A 98 -3.93 13.05 38.26
C GLY A 98 -3.35 14.33 38.88
N LEU A 99 -3.97 15.49 38.62
CA LEU A 99 -3.66 16.78 39.26
C LEU A 99 -4.82 17.26 40.14
N LYS A 100 -4.56 18.27 40.99
CA LYS A 100 -5.58 18.86 41.86
C LYS A 100 -6.40 19.90 41.08
N ASN A 101 -7.65 19.58 40.81
CA ASN A 101 -8.61 20.50 40.15
C ASN A 101 -9.50 21.16 41.24
N LYS A 102 -9.65 22.48 41.23
CA LYS A 102 -10.46 23.21 42.20
C LYS A 102 -11.90 23.47 41.76
N ASN A 103 -12.20 23.44 40.52
CA ASN A 103 -13.56 23.55 40.03
C ASN A 103 -13.83 22.40 39.08
N THR A 104 -14.97 21.74 39.24
CA THR A 104 -15.38 20.58 38.40
C THR A 104 -16.78 20.74 37.84
N THR A 105 -17.43 21.91 38.02
CA THR A 105 -18.75 22.22 37.49
C THR A 105 -18.66 22.39 35.97
N ARG A 106 -19.54 21.75 35.21
CA ARG A 106 -19.56 21.86 33.75
C ARG A 106 -20.05 23.24 33.30
N THR A 107 -19.52 23.73 32.19
CA THR A 107 -19.88 24.98 31.54
C THR A 107 -21.07 24.71 30.62
N ARG A 108 -22.18 25.42 30.78
CA ARG A 108 -23.37 25.33 29.90
C ARG A 108 -23.10 25.97 28.52
N PRO A 109 -23.85 25.55 27.49
CA PRO A 109 -23.80 26.20 26.19
C PRO A 109 -23.90 27.74 26.29
N GLY A 110 -23.05 28.44 25.56
CA GLY A 110 -22.97 29.90 25.52
C GLY A 110 -22.41 30.56 26.81
N GLN A 111 -21.95 29.79 27.79
CA GLN A 111 -21.42 30.27 29.05
C GLN A 111 -19.91 30.19 29.17
N VAL A 112 -19.39 30.89 30.18
CA VAL A 112 -17.99 30.96 30.54
C VAL A 112 -17.79 30.41 31.96
N GLN A 113 -16.78 29.61 32.14
CA GLN A 113 -16.39 29.08 33.45
C GLN A 113 -14.88 29.16 33.67
N LYS A 114 -14.49 29.42 34.92
CA LYS A 114 -13.06 29.41 35.32
C LYS A 114 -12.75 28.14 36.09
N TYR A 115 -11.64 27.51 35.73
CA TYR A 115 -11.10 26.30 36.35
C TYR A 115 -9.70 26.61 36.87
N THR A 116 -9.31 26.01 38.00
CA THR A 116 -7.98 26.15 38.53
C THR A 116 -7.37 24.77 38.71
N VAL A 117 -6.18 24.56 38.19
CA VAL A 117 -5.40 23.33 38.32
C VAL A 117 -4.10 23.63 38.99
N LEU A 118 -3.71 22.81 39.96
CA LEU A 118 -2.40 22.89 40.59
C LEU A 118 -1.45 21.90 39.96
N ALA A 119 -0.39 22.37 39.32
CA ALA A 119 0.66 21.54 38.70
C ALA A 119 1.60 20.94 39.74
N ASN A 120 1.07 20.22 40.71
CA ASN A 120 1.79 19.74 41.89
C ASN A 120 2.73 18.55 41.62
N LYS A 121 2.69 17.95 40.45
CA LYS A 121 3.50 16.78 40.06
C LYS A 121 3.92 16.91 38.62
N ALA A 122 5.23 16.76 38.33
CA ALA A 122 5.75 16.71 36.98
C ALA A 122 5.26 15.46 36.22
N GLY A 123 4.98 15.60 34.92
CA GLY A 123 4.51 14.55 34.06
C GLY A 123 3.66 15.07 32.89
N THR A 124 3.25 14.19 32.02
CA THR A 124 2.30 14.47 30.95
C THR A 124 0.92 14.02 31.39
N TYR A 125 -0.09 14.85 31.21
CA TYR A 125 -1.46 14.60 31.60
C TYR A 125 -2.40 14.94 30.46
N ALA A 126 -3.54 14.27 30.36
CA ALA A 126 -4.64 14.71 29.51
C ALA A 126 -5.51 15.73 30.27
N TYR A 127 -5.89 16.84 29.63
CA TYR A 127 -7.06 17.58 30.02
C TYR A 127 -8.23 17.21 29.09
N HIS A 128 -9.45 17.22 29.61
CA HIS A 128 -10.61 16.78 28.82
C HIS A 128 -11.92 17.42 29.27
N GLY A 129 -12.95 17.29 28.40
CA GLY A 129 -14.26 17.88 28.54
C GLY A 129 -15.22 17.17 29.51
N ASP A 130 -14.71 16.36 30.45
CA ASP A 130 -15.48 15.66 31.50
C ASP A 130 -16.66 14.86 30.96
N GLY A 131 -16.37 13.77 30.24
CA GLY A 131 -17.34 12.90 29.56
C GLY A 131 -17.61 13.28 28.09
N ARG A 132 -16.77 14.13 27.49
CA ARG A 132 -16.81 14.51 26.07
C ARG A 132 -15.54 14.17 25.32
N GLU A 133 -14.66 13.37 25.93
CA GLU A 133 -13.36 13.00 25.38
C GLU A 133 -13.50 12.24 24.06
N LEU A 134 -14.39 11.25 24.00
CA LEU A 134 -14.58 10.46 22.77
C LEU A 134 -15.20 11.27 21.62
N LEU A 135 -15.70 12.48 21.93
CA LEU A 135 -16.20 13.41 20.92
C LEU A 135 -15.12 14.39 20.42
N GLY A 136 -13.91 14.36 21.00
CA GLY A 136 -12.77 15.18 20.58
C GLY A 136 -12.34 16.26 21.59
N LEU A 137 -13.02 16.42 22.73
CA LEU A 137 -12.62 17.40 23.77
C LEU A 137 -11.55 16.83 24.71
N PHE A 138 -10.33 16.79 24.20
CA PHE A 138 -9.14 16.43 24.95
C PHE A 138 -7.90 17.20 24.43
N GLY A 139 -6.89 17.35 25.29
CA GLY A 139 -5.60 17.93 24.93
C GLY A 139 -4.56 17.64 26.01
N ALA A 140 -3.29 17.93 25.75
CA ALA A 140 -2.19 17.65 26.65
C ALA A 140 -1.94 18.77 27.66
N PHE A 141 -1.71 18.41 28.91
CA PHE A 141 -1.27 19.27 30.00
C PHE A 141 0.10 18.76 30.48
N ILE A 142 1.16 19.46 30.11
CA ILE A 142 2.53 19.01 30.29
C ILE A 142 3.14 19.84 31.44
N VAL A 143 3.57 19.14 32.50
CA VAL A 143 4.18 19.71 33.70
C VAL A 143 5.65 19.30 33.73
N ASP A 144 6.52 20.21 33.34
CA ASP A 144 7.96 19.96 33.39
C ASP A 144 8.53 20.18 34.80
N LYS A 145 9.62 19.48 35.08
CA LYS A 145 10.40 19.75 36.29
C LYS A 145 10.96 21.16 36.22
N PRO A 146 11.03 21.90 37.35
CA PRO A 146 11.54 23.26 37.32
C PRO A 146 13.03 23.35 36.98
N ASN A 147 13.79 22.30 37.23
CA ASN A 147 15.22 22.21 36.95
C ASN A 147 15.65 20.79 36.64
N GLY A 148 16.74 20.62 35.89
CA GLY A 148 17.35 19.34 35.57
C GLY A 148 16.82 18.71 34.28
N PRO A 149 17.21 17.45 34.02
CA PRO A 149 16.77 16.73 32.80
C PRO A 149 15.27 16.50 32.80
N VAL A 150 14.64 16.69 31.63
CA VAL A 150 13.24 16.36 31.42
C VAL A 150 13.07 14.85 31.11
N ASP A 151 14.12 14.25 30.47
CA ASP A 151 14.14 12.84 30.09
C ASP A 151 15.58 12.38 29.76
N SER A 152 15.72 11.20 29.13
CA SER A 152 16.98 10.67 28.57
C SER A 152 16.70 9.86 27.32
N TYR A 153 17.64 9.82 26.38
CA TYR A 153 17.59 8.91 25.23
C TYR A 153 18.73 7.87 25.28
N ILE A 154 18.64 6.86 24.44
CA ILE A 154 19.64 5.79 24.32
C ILE A 154 20.38 5.98 23.00
N ASN A 155 21.71 6.04 23.05
CA ASN A 155 22.58 6.03 21.88
C ASN A 155 22.68 4.62 21.24
N ALA A 156 23.21 4.56 20.04
CA ALA A 156 23.44 3.29 19.31
C ALA A 156 24.36 2.31 20.07
N ASP A 157 25.26 2.81 20.89
CA ASP A 157 26.17 2.03 21.75
C ASP A 157 25.51 1.60 23.09
N GLY A 158 24.26 1.93 23.30
CA GLY A 158 23.51 1.65 24.53
C GLY A 158 23.74 2.64 25.67
N SER A 159 24.57 3.66 25.50
CA SER A 159 24.77 4.72 26.51
C SER A 159 23.52 5.58 26.67
N VAL A 160 23.22 5.95 27.91
CA VAL A 160 22.08 6.80 28.29
C VAL A 160 22.51 8.26 28.41
N VAL A 161 21.86 9.12 27.64
CA VAL A 161 22.17 10.57 27.62
C VAL A 161 21.02 11.35 28.23
N PRO A 162 21.23 12.10 29.34
CA PRO A 162 20.21 12.98 29.88
C PRO A 162 19.88 14.13 28.92
N VAL A 163 18.60 14.50 28.84
CA VAL A 163 18.08 15.55 27.96
C VAL A 163 17.42 16.65 28.77
N THR A 164 17.83 17.89 28.54
CA THR A 164 17.11 19.07 29.04
C THR A 164 16.08 19.53 28.00
N GLN A 165 15.15 20.40 28.41
CA GLN A 165 14.18 20.96 27.46
C GLN A 165 14.86 21.77 26.32
N ALA A 166 16.02 22.35 26.56
CA ALA A 166 16.77 23.10 25.54
C ALA A 166 17.38 22.19 24.44
N ASP A 167 17.64 20.94 24.80
CA ASP A 167 18.22 19.96 23.88
C ASP A 167 17.16 19.36 22.92
N VAL A 168 15.87 19.48 23.27
CA VAL A 168 14.76 18.91 22.46
C VAL A 168 14.55 19.75 21.21
N ASP A 169 14.70 19.14 20.06
CA ASP A 169 14.51 19.80 18.77
C ASP A 169 13.03 19.84 18.35
N LYS A 170 12.28 18.79 18.67
CA LYS A 170 10.86 18.67 18.32
C LYS A 170 10.11 17.80 19.34
N GLN A 171 8.82 18.10 19.56
CA GLN A 171 7.97 17.26 20.40
C GLN A 171 6.72 16.84 19.64
N PHE A 172 6.23 15.64 19.91
CA PHE A 172 4.97 15.14 19.42
C PHE A 172 4.05 14.77 20.57
N VAL A 173 2.82 15.25 20.51
CA VAL A 173 1.73 14.80 21.36
C VAL A 173 0.86 13.86 20.53
N LEU A 174 0.75 12.61 20.95
CA LEU A 174 -0.07 11.59 20.29
C LEU A 174 -1.11 11.06 21.27
N PHE A 175 -2.37 11.31 20.98
CA PHE A 175 -3.50 10.74 21.72
C PHE A 175 -3.99 9.47 21.07
N MET A 176 -4.27 8.46 21.87
CA MET A 176 -4.89 7.20 21.50
C MET A 176 -6.35 7.21 21.99
N VAL A 177 -7.31 7.38 21.08
CA VAL A 177 -8.74 7.54 21.41
C VAL A 177 -9.59 6.69 20.48
N GLY A 178 -10.34 5.73 21.02
CA GLY A 178 -11.07 4.76 20.20
C GLY A 178 -10.09 3.93 19.35
N SER A 179 -10.23 3.98 18.04
CA SER A 179 -9.31 3.32 17.08
C SER A 179 -8.49 4.33 16.27
N THR A 180 -8.19 5.50 16.84
CA THR A 180 -7.56 6.59 16.11
C THR A 180 -6.46 7.23 16.94
N PHE A 181 -5.32 7.52 16.30
CA PHE A 181 -4.35 8.46 16.84
C PHE A 181 -4.75 9.90 16.49
N TRP A 182 -4.53 10.81 17.43
CA TRP A 182 -4.68 12.25 17.19
C TRP A 182 -3.39 12.96 17.59
N GLY A 183 -2.85 13.80 16.71
CA GLY A 183 -1.51 14.33 16.87
C GLY A 183 -1.41 15.85 16.86
N THR A 184 -0.38 16.35 17.57
CA THR A 184 0.11 17.73 17.50
C THR A 184 1.63 17.70 17.47
N GLU A 185 2.24 18.43 16.55
CA GLU A 185 3.67 18.74 16.51
C GLU A 185 3.94 20.03 17.27
N ILE A 186 5.00 20.06 18.04
CA ILE A 186 5.47 21.23 18.79
C ILE A 186 6.92 21.47 18.38
N ALA A 187 7.15 22.57 17.69
CA ALA A 187 8.47 23.00 17.27
C ALA A 187 9.31 23.47 18.45
N LYS A 188 10.63 23.62 18.26
CA LYS A 188 11.60 24.07 19.29
C LYS A 188 11.25 25.44 19.88
N ASP A 189 10.65 26.31 19.11
CA ASP A 189 10.18 27.63 19.55
C ASP A 189 8.84 27.60 20.31
N GLY A 190 8.23 26.43 20.46
CA GLY A 190 6.92 26.21 21.08
C GLY A 190 5.71 26.37 20.16
N THR A 191 5.92 26.68 18.88
CA THR A 191 4.84 26.73 17.89
C THR A 191 4.19 25.36 17.76
N GLN A 192 2.84 25.33 17.80
CA GLN A 192 2.04 24.10 17.74
C GLN A 192 1.36 23.97 16.38
N LYS A 193 1.50 22.80 15.77
CA LYS A 193 0.86 22.45 14.51
C LYS A 193 -0.03 21.23 14.74
N PRO A 194 -1.37 21.34 14.54
CA PRO A 194 -2.24 20.17 14.56
C PRO A 194 -1.85 19.18 13.47
N LEU A 195 -1.73 17.92 13.83
CA LEU A 195 -1.44 16.84 12.89
C LEU A 195 -2.68 15.98 12.59
N TRP A 196 -3.77 16.17 13.33
CA TRP A 196 -5.07 15.52 13.16
C TRP A 196 -5.05 14.00 13.35
N ALA A 197 -5.98 13.30 12.68
CA ALA A 197 -6.18 11.86 12.85
C ALA A 197 -5.13 11.03 12.10
N ASN A 198 -4.55 10.04 12.78
CA ASN A 198 -3.51 9.15 12.26
C ASN A 198 -2.39 9.89 11.51
N PRO A 199 -1.70 10.82 12.20
CA PRO A 199 -0.68 11.65 11.58
C PRO A 199 0.59 10.87 11.25
N ASN A 200 1.45 11.48 10.43
CA ASN A 200 2.79 10.98 10.19
C ASN A 200 3.83 12.01 10.68
N PRO A 201 4.22 11.92 11.95
CA PRO A 201 5.27 12.74 12.53
C PRO A 201 6.60 12.59 11.78
N ALA A 202 7.37 13.66 11.67
CA ALA A 202 8.69 13.60 11.04
C ALA A 202 9.74 14.42 11.81
N ALA A 203 10.99 13.93 11.75
CA ALA A 203 12.16 14.58 12.28
C ALA A 203 13.35 14.41 11.32
N VAL A 204 14.41 15.16 11.49
CA VAL A 204 15.67 14.95 10.76
C VAL A 204 16.54 13.96 11.55
N GLU A 205 17.35 13.19 10.86
CA GLU A 205 18.29 12.26 11.48
C GLU A 205 19.16 13.00 12.54
N ASN A 206 19.25 12.42 13.73
CA ASN A 206 19.90 12.94 14.92
C ASN A 206 19.13 14.02 15.69
N ASP A 207 17.95 14.46 15.26
CA ASP A 207 17.11 15.32 16.10
C ASP A 207 16.78 14.61 17.41
N ILE A 208 16.78 15.37 18.50
CA ILE A 208 16.28 14.90 19.80
C ILE A 208 14.78 15.16 19.86
N VAL A 209 14.02 14.06 19.76
CA VAL A 209 12.56 14.08 19.64
C VAL A 209 11.93 13.56 20.91
N ARG A 210 11.02 14.33 21.49
CA ARG A 210 10.27 13.94 22.67
C ARG A 210 8.83 13.61 22.31
N PHE A 211 8.38 12.40 22.64
CA PHE A 211 7.02 11.94 22.47
C PHE A 211 6.24 12.03 23.78
N HIS A 212 5.02 12.52 23.69
CA HIS A 212 4.01 12.50 24.73
C HIS A 212 2.85 11.65 24.22
N VAL A 213 2.75 10.41 24.68
CA VAL A 213 1.71 9.48 24.27
C VAL A 213 0.69 9.36 25.39
N LEU A 214 -0.58 9.60 25.07
CA LEU A 214 -1.68 9.62 26.01
C LEU A 214 -2.82 8.72 25.52
N SER A 215 -3.50 8.01 26.43
CA SER A 215 -4.77 7.37 26.14
C SER A 215 -5.91 8.11 26.83
N VAL A 216 -7.06 8.16 26.19
CA VAL A 216 -8.29 8.70 26.78
C VAL A 216 -9.43 7.74 26.42
N GLY A 217 -10.10 7.20 27.45
CA GLY A 217 -11.12 6.16 27.30
C GLY A 217 -10.53 4.75 27.46
N PRO A 218 -10.72 3.82 26.51
CA PRO A 218 -10.17 2.47 26.57
C PRO A 218 -8.65 2.43 26.70
N GLY A 219 -8.11 1.32 27.21
CA GLY A 219 -6.67 1.08 27.26
C GLY A 219 -6.08 0.80 25.87
N HIS A 220 -4.84 1.17 25.68
CA HIS A 220 -4.10 1.02 24.44
C HIS A 220 -2.67 0.56 24.66
N THR A 221 -2.00 0.09 23.63
CA THR A 221 -0.59 -0.28 23.70
C THR A 221 0.17 0.42 22.59
N PHE A 222 0.94 1.45 22.93
CA PHE A 222 1.75 2.18 21.96
C PHE A 222 3.03 1.41 21.63
N HIS A 223 3.31 1.22 20.37
CA HIS A 223 4.55 0.65 19.84
C HIS A 223 5.10 1.55 18.74
N LEU A 224 6.42 1.73 18.71
CA LEU A 224 7.15 2.41 17.64
C LEU A 224 8.24 1.49 17.11
N HIS A 225 8.14 1.11 15.84
CA HIS A 225 9.09 0.19 15.21
C HIS A 225 10.51 0.73 15.21
N ALA A 226 11.45 -0.19 15.36
CA ALA A 226 12.89 0.01 15.34
C ALA A 226 13.46 0.91 16.44
N HIS A 227 12.70 1.89 16.95
CA HIS A 227 13.15 2.79 18.01
C HIS A 227 12.88 2.20 19.40
N ARG A 228 13.83 2.44 20.29
CA ARG A 228 13.75 2.01 21.69
C ARG A 228 13.98 3.21 22.59
N TRP A 229 13.37 3.19 23.77
CA TRP A 229 13.49 4.25 24.75
C TRP A 229 13.52 3.70 26.19
N LEU A 230 13.89 4.55 27.13
CA LEU A 230 13.86 4.20 28.53
C LEU A 230 12.45 4.33 29.10
N LYS A 231 11.99 3.31 29.78
CA LYS A 231 10.78 3.42 30.57
C LYS A 231 11.00 4.40 31.70
N THR A 232 10.17 5.44 31.75
CA THR A 232 10.30 6.56 32.70
C THR A 232 10.58 6.13 34.11
N GLY A 233 11.67 6.63 34.65
CA GLY A 233 12.11 6.39 36.05
C GLY A 233 12.76 5.02 36.29
N THR A 234 13.12 4.30 35.23
CA THR A 234 13.81 2.99 35.29
C THR A 234 14.96 2.95 34.30
N ASN A 235 15.78 1.91 34.37
CA ASN A 235 16.80 1.59 33.34
C ASN A 235 16.31 0.53 32.34
N GLU A 236 15.01 0.22 32.33
CA GLU A 236 14.41 -0.73 31.44
C GLU A 236 14.24 -0.10 30.06
N ILE A 237 14.80 -0.76 29.04
CA ILE A 237 14.68 -0.37 27.62
C ILE A 237 13.44 -1.06 27.03
N ILE A 238 12.54 -0.28 26.49
CA ILE A 238 11.29 -0.76 25.89
C ILE A 238 11.10 -0.17 24.48
N ASP A 239 10.28 -0.81 23.68
CA ASP A 239 9.77 -0.34 22.39
C ASP A 239 8.23 -0.30 22.37
N THR A 240 7.61 -0.79 23.45
CA THR A 240 6.17 -0.94 23.58
C THR A 240 5.72 -0.52 24.97
N LYS A 241 4.62 0.24 25.04
CA LYS A 241 4.08 0.73 26.31
C LYS A 241 2.58 0.56 26.41
N LEU A 242 2.13 -0.23 27.39
CA LEU A 242 0.71 -0.29 27.77
C LEU A 242 0.30 1.02 28.45
N LEU A 243 -0.72 1.67 27.92
CA LEU A 243 -1.47 2.76 28.52
C LEU A 243 -2.81 2.22 29.01
N LYS A 244 -3.11 2.45 30.28
CA LYS A 244 -4.29 1.90 30.95
C LYS A 244 -5.56 2.67 30.52
N GLU A 245 -6.70 2.06 30.79
CA GLU A 245 -8.00 2.69 30.64
C GLU A 245 -8.10 3.98 31.51
N GLY A 246 -8.81 4.96 30.98
CA GLY A 246 -9.02 6.25 31.60
C GLY A 246 -8.20 7.34 30.94
N ALA A 247 -7.29 7.97 31.70
CA ALA A 247 -6.40 9.01 31.19
C ALA A 247 -4.97 8.69 31.62
N ASP A 248 -4.36 7.72 30.98
CA ASP A 248 -2.96 7.33 31.22
C ASP A 248 -2.04 7.97 30.18
N SER A 249 -0.75 8.09 30.53
CA SER A 249 0.22 8.74 29.66
C SER A 249 1.63 8.20 29.84
N HIS A 250 2.45 8.37 28.81
CA HIS A 250 3.86 8.07 28.83
C HIS A 250 4.62 9.10 28.00
N ALA A 251 5.64 9.69 28.55
CA ALA A 251 6.57 10.54 27.81
C ALA A 251 7.91 9.83 27.68
N PHE A 252 8.51 9.91 26.51
CA PHE A 252 9.83 9.35 26.24
C PHE A 252 10.57 10.20 25.20
N THR A 253 11.89 10.06 25.19
CA THR A 253 12.75 10.78 24.25
C THR A 253 13.61 9.80 23.46
N ILE A 254 13.74 10.05 22.17
CA ILE A 254 14.63 9.33 21.27
C ILE A 254 15.54 10.33 20.55
N LYS A 255 16.67 9.84 20.07
CA LYS A 255 17.45 10.50 19.03
C LYS A 255 17.05 9.87 17.71
N ALA A 256 16.43 10.63 16.81
CA ALA A 256 15.85 10.14 15.58
C ALA A 256 16.87 9.37 14.72
N GLY A 257 16.52 8.19 14.27
CA GLY A 257 17.37 7.34 13.45
C GLY A 257 18.49 6.61 14.18
N THR A 258 18.65 6.79 15.49
CA THR A 258 19.76 6.18 16.26
C THR A 258 19.70 4.65 16.20
N GLY A 259 20.73 4.06 15.60
CA GLY A 259 20.86 2.60 15.43
C GLY A 259 19.98 1.99 14.35
N VAL A 260 19.14 2.78 13.67
CA VAL A 260 18.16 2.32 12.68
C VAL A 260 18.23 3.11 11.37
N GLY A 261 18.78 4.31 11.38
CA GLY A 261 18.97 5.17 10.21
C GLY A 261 17.72 5.92 9.78
N VAL A 262 17.82 6.54 8.60
CA VAL A 262 16.72 7.25 7.95
C VAL A 262 15.66 6.29 7.44
N GLY A 263 14.41 6.76 7.35
CA GLY A 263 13.29 5.96 6.85
C GLY A 263 11.97 6.29 7.52
N ASP A 264 10.94 5.53 7.19
CA ASP A 264 9.62 5.62 7.81
C ASP A 264 9.38 4.44 8.73
N TRP A 265 9.26 4.74 10.00
CA TRP A 265 9.14 3.78 11.07
C TRP A 265 7.71 3.77 11.58
N GLN A 266 7.04 2.66 11.42
CA GLN A 266 5.66 2.53 11.84
C GLN A 266 5.49 2.73 13.35
N TYR A 267 4.42 3.42 13.75
CA TYR A 267 3.89 3.36 15.09
C TYR A 267 2.43 2.93 15.08
N HIS A 268 2.01 2.16 16.07
CA HIS A 268 0.65 1.63 16.11
C HIS A 268 0.21 1.22 17.52
N CYS A 269 -1.09 1.00 17.67
CA CYS A 269 -1.63 0.29 18.82
C CYS A 269 -1.37 -1.21 18.65
N HIS A 270 -0.69 -1.84 19.63
CA HIS A 270 -0.36 -3.26 19.56
C HIS A 270 -1.55 -4.18 19.94
N LEU A 271 -2.72 -3.60 20.24
CA LEU A 271 -3.97 -4.35 20.32
C LEU A 271 -4.47 -4.57 18.88
N PHE A 272 -4.48 -5.81 18.46
CA PHE A 272 -4.72 -6.20 17.06
C PHE A 272 -6.02 -5.61 16.47
N ALA A 273 -7.13 -5.65 17.22
CA ALA A 273 -8.40 -5.08 16.77
C ALA A 273 -8.36 -3.56 16.53
N HIS A 274 -7.56 -2.82 17.33
CA HIS A 274 -7.39 -1.38 17.12
C HIS A 274 -6.50 -1.07 15.93
N MET A 275 -5.44 -1.87 15.74
CA MET A 275 -4.56 -1.78 14.59
C MET A 275 -5.32 -2.05 13.29
N GLU A 276 -6.09 -3.14 13.23
CA GLU A 276 -6.94 -3.46 12.07
C GLU A 276 -8.00 -2.40 11.78
N ALA A 277 -8.46 -1.70 12.80
CA ALA A 277 -9.39 -0.58 12.65
C ALA A 277 -8.71 0.73 12.18
N GLY A 278 -7.40 0.70 11.86
CA GLY A 278 -6.65 1.81 11.30
C GLY A 278 -5.87 2.65 12.33
N MET A 279 -5.68 2.15 13.56
CA MET A 279 -4.93 2.87 14.59
C MET A 279 -3.42 2.72 14.42
N HIS A 280 -2.88 3.40 13.46
CA HIS A 280 -1.45 3.40 13.11
C HIS A 280 -1.05 4.68 12.35
N GLY A 281 0.25 4.90 12.24
CA GLY A 281 0.89 5.96 11.46
C GLY A 281 2.36 5.65 11.26
N SER A 282 3.08 6.56 10.62
CA SER A 282 4.52 6.45 10.37
C SER A 282 5.27 7.60 11.04
N PHE A 283 6.35 7.29 11.72
CA PHE A 283 7.33 8.26 12.17
C PHE A 283 8.48 8.29 11.16
N ARG A 284 8.62 9.42 10.48
CA ARG A 284 9.65 9.61 9.46
C ARG A 284 10.92 10.18 10.06
N VAL A 285 12.05 9.63 9.64
CA VAL A 285 13.38 10.19 9.86
C VAL A 285 13.97 10.57 8.52
N ASP A 286 13.99 11.87 8.22
CA ASP A 286 14.61 12.41 7.02
C ASP A 286 16.14 12.39 7.15
N PRO A 287 16.90 12.26 6.03
CA PRO A 287 18.35 12.38 6.08
C PRO A 287 18.81 13.76 6.56
N ALA A 288 20.06 13.86 6.99
CA ALA A 288 20.67 15.13 7.35
C ALA A 288 20.54 16.17 6.21
N GLY A 289 19.95 17.32 6.52
CA GLY A 289 19.61 18.35 5.52
C GLY A 289 18.20 18.23 4.95
N GLY A 290 17.45 17.21 5.31
CA GLY A 290 16.01 17.14 5.08
C GLY A 290 15.24 18.19 5.90
N ASN A 291 13.95 18.32 5.66
CA ASN A 291 13.14 19.35 6.33
C ASN A 291 12.42 18.84 7.58
N GLY A 292 12.40 17.53 7.82
CA GLY A 292 11.71 16.92 8.96
C GLY A 292 10.21 17.30 9.03
N ALA A 293 9.56 17.52 7.91
CA ALA A 293 8.20 18.03 7.87
C ALA A 293 7.18 16.91 8.11
N SER A 294 6.45 17.00 9.22
CA SER A 294 5.36 16.07 9.52
C SER A 294 4.18 16.23 8.56
N VAL A 295 3.59 15.10 8.18
CA VAL A 295 2.40 15.06 7.35
C VAL A 295 1.15 14.97 8.23
N VAL A 296 0.21 15.85 7.95
CA VAL A 296 -1.07 15.90 8.65
C VAL A 296 -1.95 14.73 8.25
N GLY A 297 -2.64 14.15 9.20
CA GLY A 297 -3.66 13.16 8.95
C GLY A 297 -5.01 13.77 8.55
N ALA A 298 -6.08 12.99 8.62
CA ALA A 298 -7.41 13.43 8.24
C ALA A 298 -7.91 14.56 9.13
N SER A 299 -8.18 15.71 8.52
CA SER A 299 -8.70 16.89 9.19
C SER A 299 -10.24 16.94 9.08
N PRO A 300 -10.96 17.23 10.18
CA PRO A 300 -12.42 17.42 10.13
C PRO A 300 -12.84 18.66 9.34
N TYR A 301 -11.94 19.53 8.98
CA TYR A 301 -12.22 20.69 8.13
C TYR A 301 -12.14 20.38 6.63
N GLY A 302 -11.82 19.16 6.24
CA GLY A 302 -11.64 18.81 4.84
C GLY A 302 -10.47 19.54 4.16
N ARG A 303 -9.71 20.30 4.93
CA ARG A 303 -8.56 21.07 4.46
C ARG A 303 -7.29 20.24 4.64
N ILE A 304 -6.86 19.62 3.59
CA ILE A 304 -5.44 19.49 3.41
C ILE A 304 -5.01 20.88 2.97
N LEU A 305 -4.13 21.49 3.75
CA LEU A 305 -3.58 22.80 3.42
C LEU A 305 -2.71 22.66 2.19
N LEU A 306 -3.35 22.69 1.03
CA LEU A 306 -2.70 23.05 -0.19
C LEU A 306 -2.70 24.56 -0.22
N GLY A 307 -1.58 25.12 -0.61
CA GLY A 307 -1.53 26.50 -1.03
C GLY A 307 -2.62 26.79 -2.08
N PRO A 308 -2.84 28.04 -2.43
CA PRO A 308 -3.67 28.40 -3.57
C PRO A 308 -3.36 27.48 -4.76
N LYS A 309 -4.35 27.17 -5.57
CA LYS A 309 -4.22 26.27 -6.74
C LYS A 309 -3.00 26.59 -7.62
N ASP A 310 -2.57 27.86 -7.62
CA ASP A 310 -1.52 28.41 -8.46
C ASP A 310 -0.17 28.60 -7.73
N GLU A 311 -0.07 28.15 -6.48
CA GLU A 311 1.17 28.23 -5.70
C GLU A 311 1.75 26.83 -5.49
N PRO A 312 3.09 26.67 -5.53
CA PRO A 312 3.73 25.40 -5.21
C PRO A 312 3.35 24.92 -3.82
N GLY A 313 2.93 23.68 -3.71
CA GLY A 313 2.44 23.07 -2.47
C GLY A 313 2.92 21.65 -2.26
N LEU A 314 2.43 21.03 -1.20
CA LEU A 314 2.68 19.62 -0.87
C LEU A 314 1.41 18.79 -1.10
N VAL A 315 1.53 17.77 -1.93
CA VAL A 315 0.49 16.76 -2.16
C VAL A 315 0.90 15.46 -1.50
N THR A 316 -0.05 14.79 -0.86
CA THR A 316 0.21 13.52 -0.20
C THR A 316 -0.64 12.40 -0.81
N PHE A 317 0.03 11.30 -1.15
CA PHE A 317 -0.61 10.03 -1.44
C PHE A 317 -0.48 9.10 -0.23
N GLU A 318 -1.60 8.58 0.20
CA GLU A 318 -1.66 7.47 1.12
C GLU A 318 -1.46 6.18 0.33
N VAL A 319 -0.50 5.38 0.75
CA VAL A 319 -0.19 4.08 0.17
C VAL A 319 -0.86 3.03 1.05
N THR A 320 -1.88 2.35 0.54
CA THR A 320 -2.78 1.51 1.33
C THR A 320 -3.11 0.19 0.67
N ASP A 321 -3.45 -0.82 1.48
CA ASP A 321 -4.03 -2.10 1.05
C ASP A 321 -5.54 -2.19 1.33
N GLU A 322 -6.14 -1.18 1.93
CA GLU A 322 -7.56 -1.19 2.27
C GLU A 322 -8.37 -0.26 1.35
N PRO A 323 -9.38 -0.77 0.67
CA PRO A 323 -9.87 -2.16 0.59
C PRO A 323 -9.07 -3.04 -0.37
N ALA A 324 -8.12 -2.49 -1.10
CA ALA A 324 -7.13 -3.17 -1.94
C ALA A 324 -5.87 -2.29 -2.09
N SER A 325 -4.81 -2.83 -2.69
CA SER A 325 -3.55 -2.09 -2.87
C SER A 325 -3.71 -0.94 -3.87
N TRP A 326 -3.54 0.29 -3.42
CA TRP A 326 -3.62 1.49 -4.27
C TRP A 326 -2.94 2.71 -3.65
N PHE A 327 -2.70 3.73 -4.49
CA PHE A 327 -2.26 5.05 -4.07
C PHE A 327 -3.48 5.95 -3.95
N ARG A 328 -3.79 6.38 -2.75
CA ARG A 328 -4.95 7.24 -2.49
C ARG A 328 -4.51 8.67 -2.25
N SER A 329 -4.95 9.61 -3.09
CA SER A 329 -4.75 11.02 -2.80
C SER A 329 -5.49 11.42 -1.54
N ALA A 330 -4.80 12.08 -0.65
CA ALA A 330 -5.39 12.61 0.56
C ALA A 330 -6.42 13.73 0.27
N ARG A 331 -6.40 14.32 -0.95
CA ARG A 331 -7.36 15.33 -1.42
C ARG A 331 -8.65 14.77 -2.02
N GLY A 332 -8.80 13.47 -2.10
CA GLY A 332 -9.78 12.76 -2.92
C GLY A 332 -11.17 13.37 -3.08
N ASP A 333 -11.67 14.05 -2.05
CA ASP A 333 -12.98 14.71 -2.10
C ASP A 333 -12.88 16.22 -2.43
N ALA A 334 -11.73 16.84 -2.29
CA ALA A 334 -11.55 18.28 -2.56
C ALA A 334 -11.46 18.61 -4.05
N ILE A 335 -11.09 17.64 -4.88
CA ILE A 335 -11.06 17.80 -6.34
C ILE A 335 -12.46 17.73 -6.95
N ALA A 336 -13.43 17.12 -6.25
CA ALA A 336 -14.83 17.10 -6.65
C ALA A 336 -15.46 18.50 -6.79
N ALA A 337 -14.78 19.53 -6.32
CA ALA A 337 -15.24 20.92 -6.40
C ALA A 337 -14.64 21.70 -7.59
N LEU A 338 -13.85 21.08 -8.47
CA LEU A 338 -13.41 21.74 -9.71
C LEU A 338 -14.59 21.85 -10.67
N THR A 339 -15.11 23.02 -10.82
CA THR A 339 -16.04 23.38 -11.91
C THR A 339 -15.21 23.90 -13.08
N ASP A 340 -15.54 23.43 -14.26
CA ASP A 340 -14.99 24.00 -15.50
C ASP A 340 -15.50 25.43 -15.72
N ALA A 341 -14.96 26.13 -16.72
CA ALA A 341 -15.36 27.49 -17.09
C ALA A 341 -16.86 27.61 -17.45
N ASN A 342 -17.54 26.50 -17.68
CA ASN A 342 -18.98 26.43 -18.01
C ASN A 342 -19.85 26.07 -16.81
N GLY A 343 -19.28 25.97 -15.61
CA GLY A 343 -20.00 25.62 -14.39
C GLY A 343 -20.35 24.13 -14.25
N ILE A 344 -19.75 23.28 -15.07
CA ILE A 344 -19.92 21.83 -14.97
C ILE A 344 -18.98 21.32 -13.87
N SER A 345 -19.56 20.76 -12.83
CA SER A 345 -18.79 20.11 -11.77
C SER A 345 -18.06 18.89 -12.33
N LEU A 346 -16.76 18.93 -12.26
CA LEU A 346 -15.92 17.78 -12.59
C LEU A 346 -15.94 16.85 -11.39
N ASP A 347 -16.77 15.85 -11.47
CA ASP A 347 -16.81 14.76 -10.50
C ASP A 347 -15.55 13.86 -10.71
N ILE A 348 -14.39 14.40 -10.33
CA ILE A 348 -13.14 13.64 -10.35
C ILE A 348 -13.15 12.76 -9.11
N LYS A 349 -13.73 11.59 -9.26
CA LYS A 349 -13.77 10.60 -8.19
C LYS A 349 -12.51 9.74 -8.11
N THR A 350 -11.53 9.97 -8.98
CA THR A 350 -10.28 9.24 -8.90
C THR A 350 -9.40 9.83 -7.81
N LYS A 351 -9.23 9.04 -6.77
CA LYS A 351 -8.41 9.39 -5.60
C LYS A 351 -6.92 9.11 -5.80
N SER A 352 -6.50 8.76 -7.00
CA SER A 352 -5.10 8.41 -7.32
C SER A 352 -4.46 9.34 -8.35
N LEU A 353 -5.13 10.42 -8.69
CA LEU A 353 -4.63 11.45 -9.58
C LEU A 353 -4.63 12.80 -8.88
N GLU A 354 -3.53 13.54 -9.01
CA GLU A 354 -3.41 14.92 -8.55
C GLU A 354 -2.96 15.83 -9.68
N VAL A 355 -3.43 17.09 -9.63
CA VAL A 355 -2.95 18.17 -10.48
C VAL A 355 -2.29 19.20 -9.59
N ILE A 356 -1.03 19.55 -9.87
CA ILE A 356 -0.20 20.44 -9.06
C ILE A 356 0.55 21.43 -9.94
N SER A 357 0.94 22.57 -9.35
CA SER A 357 1.78 23.56 -10.06
C SER A 357 3.25 23.14 -10.06
N PRO A 358 4.06 23.59 -11.04
CA PRO A 358 5.51 23.40 -11.05
C PRO A 358 6.14 23.86 -9.73
N GLY A 359 7.12 23.12 -9.23
CA GLY A 359 7.77 23.38 -7.94
C GLY A 359 7.06 22.79 -6.74
N SER A 360 5.89 22.19 -6.91
CA SER A 360 5.20 21.45 -5.87
C SER A 360 5.92 20.14 -5.54
N SER A 361 5.68 19.66 -4.33
CA SER A 361 6.23 18.41 -3.85
C SER A 361 5.15 17.34 -3.68
N VAL A 362 5.48 16.11 -4.03
CA VAL A 362 4.66 14.93 -3.81
C VAL A 362 5.24 14.13 -2.66
N ASN A 363 4.40 13.75 -1.72
CA ASN A 363 4.76 12.96 -0.56
C ASN A 363 3.93 11.67 -0.54
N PHE A 364 4.55 10.59 -0.08
CA PHE A 364 3.91 9.28 0.04
C PHE A 364 3.95 8.81 1.49
N VAL A 365 2.82 8.39 2.00
CA VAL A 365 2.67 7.88 3.37
C VAL A 365 2.00 6.53 3.38
N MET A 366 2.56 5.62 4.17
CA MET A 366 1.97 4.30 4.38
C MET A 366 0.86 4.40 5.42
N SER A 367 -0.34 3.98 5.06
CA SER A 367 -1.47 3.88 6.00
C SER A 367 -1.64 2.49 6.59
N ASP A 368 -0.99 1.48 6.01
CA ASP A 368 -1.08 0.10 6.45
C ASP A 368 0.18 -0.41 7.12
N THR A 369 -0.03 -1.19 8.16
CA THR A 369 1.02 -1.69 9.03
C THR A 369 1.83 -2.83 8.44
N ASN A 370 1.24 -3.53 7.51
CA ASN A 370 1.75 -4.83 7.07
C ASN A 370 2.18 -4.84 5.61
N ALA A 371 1.81 -3.80 4.87
CA ALA A 371 2.11 -3.74 3.47
C ALA A 371 3.51 -3.17 3.22
N VAL A 372 4.14 -3.73 2.26
CA VAL A 372 5.38 -3.22 1.69
C VAL A 372 5.09 -2.84 0.26
N HIS A 373 5.32 -1.58 -0.06
CA HIS A 373 5.12 -1.06 -1.40
C HIS A 373 6.41 -0.48 -1.95
N THR A 374 6.46 -0.27 -3.25
CA THR A 374 7.46 0.59 -3.88
C THR A 374 6.76 1.75 -4.55
N ILE A 375 7.50 2.81 -4.80
CA ILE A 375 7.06 3.94 -5.60
C ILE A 375 8.04 4.05 -6.75
N SER A 376 7.62 3.56 -7.90
CA SER A 376 8.51 3.41 -9.06
C SER A 376 7.94 4.15 -10.25
N SER A 377 8.74 5.01 -10.85
CA SER A 377 8.31 5.73 -12.06
C SER A 377 8.01 4.77 -13.19
N LEU A 378 6.86 4.95 -13.81
CA LEU A 378 6.47 4.27 -15.03
C LEU A 378 6.59 5.22 -16.24
N LEU A 379 6.19 6.47 -16.07
CA LEU A 379 6.15 7.48 -17.10
C LEU A 379 6.42 8.85 -16.48
N TRP A 380 7.18 9.70 -17.18
CA TRP A 380 7.47 11.08 -16.75
C TRP A 380 7.73 11.99 -17.97
N PRO A 381 7.55 13.31 -17.87
CA PRO A 381 7.82 14.21 -18.97
C PRO A 381 9.29 14.16 -19.37
N THR A 382 9.55 14.10 -20.66
CA THR A 382 10.92 14.20 -21.17
C THR A 382 11.54 15.52 -20.73
N GLY A 383 12.78 15.46 -20.26
CA GLY A 383 13.47 16.61 -19.67
C GLY A 383 13.27 16.80 -18.16
N ALA A 384 12.35 16.05 -17.54
CA ALA A 384 12.26 15.99 -16.09
C ALA A 384 13.46 15.25 -15.48
N HIS A 385 13.66 15.42 -14.19
CA HIS A 385 14.66 14.64 -13.48
C HIS A 385 14.42 13.14 -13.70
N HIS A 386 15.47 12.42 -14.05
CA HIS A 386 15.39 11.01 -14.39
C HIS A 386 14.77 10.19 -13.27
N MET A 387 13.72 9.44 -13.60
CA MET A 387 12.99 8.56 -12.69
C MET A 387 12.67 9.21 -11.33
N PRO A 388 11.88 10.29 -11.30
CA PRO A 388 11.67 11.06 -10.07
C PRO A 388 11.11 10.24 -8.90
N PHE A 389 10.44 9.11 -9.18
CA PHE A 389 9.95 8.15 -8.17
C PHE A 389 10.74 6.83 -8.21
N GLY A 390 11.99 6.86 -8.66
CA GLY A 390 12.82 5.66 -8.82
C GLY A 390 13.28 5.06 -7.51
N GLN A 391 12.46 4.26 -6.89
CA GLN A 391 12.85 3.46 -5.74
C GLN A 391 13.11 2.02 -6.15
N THR A 392 14.26 1.50 -5.77
CA THR A 392 14.67 0.11 -6.01
C THR A 392 14.28 -0.83 -4.87
N ASP A 393 14.13 -0.28 -3.67
CA ASP A 393 13.87 -1.05 -2.46
C ASP A 393 12.39 -1.02 -2.07
N ALA A 394 12.00 -2.03 -1.35
CA ALA A 394 10.71 -2.06 -0.68
C ALA A 394 10.58 -0.88 0.27
N TYR A 395 9.49 -0.18 0.15
CA TYR A 395 9.26 1.10 0.74
C TYR A 395 8.22 1.02 1.84
N ARG A 396 8.50 1.71 2.92
CA ARG A 396 7.60 1.81 4.06
C ARG A 396 7.23 3.25 4.42
N GLY A 397 7.20 4.12 3.42
CA GLY A 397 6.81 5.53 3.50
C GLY A 397 8.00 6.51 3.34
N GLY A 398 7.75 7.81 3.08
CA GLY A 398 8.70 8.92 3.26
C GLY A 398 9.53 9.42 2.09
N ALA A 399 9.13 9.26 0.86
CA ALA A 399 9.74 10.07 -0.19
C ALA A 399 8.97 11.37 -0.39
N ILE A 400 9.66 12.49 -0.27
CA ILE A 400 9.18 13.77 -0.80
C ILE A 400 9.93 14.03 -2.10
N VAL A 401 9.17 14.13 -3.19
CA VAL A 401 9.72 14.37 -4.51
C VAL A 401 9.21 15.72 -5.01
N LYS A 402 10.13 16.64 -5.29
CA LYS A 402 9.80 17.93 -5.91
C LYS A 402 9.71 17.77 -7.41
N LEU A 403 8.62 18.26 -8.02
CA LEU A 403 8.37 18.20 -9.45
C LEU A 403 8.34 19.61 -10.03
N ASP A 404 9.34 19.94 -10.82
CA ASP A 404 9.50 21.27 -11.43
C ASP A 404 9.08 21.29 -12.91
N THR A 405 9.14 20.15 -13.61
CA THR A 405 8.88 20.08 -15.05
C THR A 405 7.40 19.79 -15.29
N PRO A 406 6.69 20.61 -16.09
CA PRO A 406 5.31 20.36 -16.46
C PRO A 406 5.13 19.03 -17.20
N GLY A 407 4.02 18.36 -16.95
CA GLY A 407 3.64 17.15 -17.65
C GLY A 407 3.10 16.04 -16.74
N LEU A 408 2.83 14.88 -17.33
CA LEU A 408 2.26 13.71 -16.67
C LEU A 408 3.35 12.82 -16.09
N TYR A 409 3.22 12.54 -14.80
CA TYR A 409 4.03 11.55 -14.06
C TYR A 409 3.14 10.40 -13.63
N VAL A 410 3.50 9.18 -13.99
CA VAL A 410 2.83 7.96 -13.54
C VAL A 410 3.81 7.10 -12.75
N PHE A 411 3.37 6.61 -11.62
CA PHE A 411 4.13 5.72 -10.76
C PHE A 411 3.33 4.46 -10.42
N THR A 412 4.02 3.42 -10.05
CA THR A 412 3.44 2.11 -9.75
C THR A 412 4.14 1.47 -8.57
N CYS A 413 3.48 0.48 -7.96
CA CYS A 413 4.10 -0.40 -7.00
C CYS A 413 4.66 -1.64 -7.70
N LYS A 414 5.93 -1.98 -7.49
CA LYS A 414 6.55 -3.19 -8.02
C LYS A 414 6.00 -4.46 -7.39
N VAL A 415 5.60 -4.38 -6.12
CA VAL A 415 5.05 -5.52 -5.38
C VAL A 415 3.61 -5.82 -5.81
N HIS A 416 2.84 -4.77 -6.12
CA HIS A 416 1.44 -4.86 -6.55
C HIS A 416 1.30 -4.29 -7.96
N PRO A 417 1.50 -5.09 -8.99
CA PRO A 417 1.66 -4.61 -10.37
C PRO A 417 0.47 -3.84 -10.96
N TYR A 418 -0.69 -3.94 -10.34
CA TYR A 418 -1.92 -3.23 -10.71
C TYR A 418 -2.13 -1.91 -9.94
N MET A 419 -1.22 -1.58 -9.03
CA MET A 419 -1.30 -0.39 -8.19
C MET A 419 -0.58 0.77 -8.86
N PHE A 420 -1.36 1.72 -9.38
CA PHE A 420 -0.86 2.91 -10.07
C PHE A 420 -1.31 4.19 -9.38
N GLY A 421 -0.53 5.25 -9.57
CA GLY A 421 -0.88 6.62 -9.24
C GLY A 421 -0.30 7.58 -10.26
N ALA A 422 -0.83 8.81 -10.32
CA ALA A 422 -0.31 9.83 -11.21
C ALA A 422 -0.39 11.23 -10.63
N VAL A 423 0.49 12.07 -11.16
CA VAL A 423 0.49 13.52 -10.94
C VAL A 423 0.63 14.21 -12.27
N ILE A 424 -0.19 15.23 -12.50
CA ILE A 424 -0.01 16.18 -13.60
C ILE A 424 0.56 17.46 -13.00
N VAL A 425 1.75 17.83 -13.45
CA VAL A 425 2.32 19.15 -13.14
C VAL A 425 1.86 20.10 -14.22
N ASP A 426 0.98 21.01 -13.84
CA ASP A 426 0.27 21.93 -14.75
C ASP A 426 0.82 23.33 -14.57
N ASP A 427 1.41 23.90 -15.63
CA ASP A 427 1.87 25.28 -15.61
C ASP A 427 0.67 26.22 -15.83
N PRO A 428 0.31 27.05 -14.85
CA PRO A 428 -0.83 27.96 -14.98
C PRO A 428 -0.65 29.00 -16.11
N ALA A 429 0.55 29.15 -16.66
CA ALA A 429 0.81 30.02 -17.80
C ALA A 429 0.43 29.42 -19.16
N THR A 430 0.24 28.11 -19.22
CA THR A 430 -0.23 27.37 -20.41
C THR A 430 -1.73 27.16 -20.37
N GLU A 431 -2.35 27.01 -21.55
CA GLU A 431 -3.77 26.75 -21.63
C GLU A 431 -4.03 25.23 -21.53
N GLY A 432 -4.77 24.80 -20.51
CA GLY A 432 -5.17 23.41 -20.30
C GLY A 432 -4.21 22.63 -19.38
N LEU A 433 -4.36 21.30 -19.32
CA LEU A 433 -3.47 20.45 -18.56
C LEU A 433 -2.26 20.03 -19.38
N ASP A 434 -1.07 20.22 -18.81
CA ASP A 434 0.17 19.80 -19.44
C ASP A 434 0.37 18.28 -19.25
N LEU A 435 0.29 17.50 -20.31
CA LEU A 435 0.62 16.08 -20.29
C LEU A 435 2.08 15.80 -20.68
N GLY A 436 2.80 16.76 -21.19
CA GLY A 436 4.21 16.71 -21.53
C GLY A 436 4.85 18.08 -21.46
N ASN A 437 6.18 18.13 -21.42
CA ASN A 437 6.92 19.38 -21.39
C ASN A 437 6.93 20.04 -22.79
N PRO A 438 6.45 21.29 -22.95
CA PRO A 438 6.51 21.99 -24.22
C PRO A 438 7.93 22.17 -24.79
N GLU A 439 8.93 22.31 -23.92
CA GLU A 439 10.34 22.45 -24.33
C GLU A 439 10.89 21.17 -24.99
N THR A 440 10.27 20.02 -24.74
CA THR A 440 10.63 18.73 -25.31
C THR A 440 9.58 18.21 -26.29
N ASN A 441 8.82 19.11 -26.90
CA ASN A 441 7.79 18.78 -27.89
C ASN A 441 6.70 17.83 -27.32
N TYR A 442 6.33 18.00 -26.05
CA TYR A 442 5.28 17.26 -25.37
C TYR A 442 5.50 15.74 -25.36
N THR A 443 6.73 15.32 -25.17
CA THR A 443 7.06 13.91 -25.03
C THR A 443 7.17 13.50 -23.57
N VAL A 444 6.98 12.21 -23.31
CA VAL A 444 7.20 11.58 -22.02
C VAL A 444 8.19 10.43 -22.17
N ASP A 445 8.95 10.15 -21.13
CA ASP A 445 9.80 9.00 -21.04
C ASP A 445 9.07 7.84 -20.39
N LEU A 446 9.26 6.65 -20.91
CA LEU A 446 8.77 5.41 -20.34
C LEU A 446 9.94 4.61 -19.77
N VAL A 447 9.77 4.07 -18.55
CA VAL A 447 10.82 3.32 -17.88
C VAL A 447 11.34 2.16 -18.74
N ALA A 448 12.66 2.09 -18.88
CA ALA A 448 13.45 1.01 -19.46
C ALA A 448 13.02 0.44 -20.83
N GLY A 449 11.91 0.87 -21.39
CA GLY A 449 11.37 0.35 -22.66
C GLY A 449 11.51 1.31 -23.83
N ILE A 450 10.82 2.42 -23.76
CA ILE A 450 10.76 3.45 -24.82
C ILE A 450 11.12 4.79 -24.21
N LYS A 451 11.90 5.57 -24.93
CA LYS A 451 12.18 6.97 -24.57
C LYS A 451 11.44 7.90 -25.55
N GLU A 452 11.14 9.08 -25.06
CA GLU A 452 10.53 10.16 -25.86
C GLU A 452 9.21 9.74 -26.53
N LEU A 453 8.33 9.11 -25.74
CA LEU A 453 6.99 8.72 -26.18
C LEU A 453 6.11 9.97 -26.31
N PRO A 454 5.55 10.28 -27.47
CA PRO A 454 4.58 11.37 -27.61
C PRO A 454 3.36 11.15 -26.72
N THR A 455 2.93 12.18 -25.98
CA THR A 455 1.77 12.07 -25.09
C THR A 455 0.45 11.81 -25.83
N SER A 456 0.41 12.11 -27.12
CA SER A 456 -0.71 11.80 -28.03
C SER A 456 -0.66 10.36 -28.58
N SER A 457 0.39 9.60 -28.28
CA SER A 457 0.53 8.25 -28.84
C SER A 457 -0.46 7.28 -28.22
N ASP A 458 -0.82 6.24 -28.97
CA ASP A 458 -1.69 5.16 -28.50
C ASP A 458 -1.14 4.47 -27.23
N LEU A 459 0.18 4.30 -27.14
CA LEU A 459 0.82 3.70 -25.97
C LEU A 459 0.66 4.57 -24.70
N ALA A 460 0.92 5.88 -24.79
CA ALA A 460 0.72 6.80 -23.68
C ALA A 460 -0.73 6.78 -23.21
N VAL A 461 -1.64 6.77 -24.16
CA VAL A 461 -3.08 6.72 -23.95
C VAL A 461 -3.49 5.39 -23.29
N ARG A 462 -2.97 4.24 -23.73
CA ARG A 462 -3.24 2.93 -23.11
C ARG A 462 -2.71 2.87 -21.68
N LEU A 463 -1.51 3.36 -21.43
CA LEU A 463 -0.94 3.43 -20.08
C LEU A 463 -1.78 4.32 -19.18
N LEU A 464 -2.18 5.48 -19.63
CA LEU A 464 -3.05 6.39 -18.92
C LEU A 464 -4.44 5.77 -18.65
N ASN A 465 -4.98 5.06 -19.63
CA ASN A 465 -6.23 4.31 -19.49
C ASN A 465 -6.12 3.20 -18.45
N THR A 466 -5.07 2.39 -18.52
CA THR A 466 -4.80 1.36 -17.52
C THR A 466 -4.70 1.97 -16.13
N PHE A 467 -4.00 3.10 -16.01
CA PHE A 467 -3.93 3.86 -14.79
C PHE A 467 -5.33 4.24 -14.26
N PHE A 468 -6.18 4.86 -15.07
CA PHE A 468 -7.52 5.27 -14.63
C PHE A 468 -8.40 4.10 -14.24
N ILE A 469 -8.34 3.00 -14.96
CA ILE A 469 -9.10 1.79 -14.63
C ILE A 469 -8.67 1.22 -13.28
N THR A 470 -7.36 1.11 -13.07
CA THR A 470 -6.81 0.42 -11.89
C THR A 470 -6.84 1.26 -10.63
N THR A 471 -6.80 2.58 -10.76
CA THR A 471 -6.70 3.50 -9.62
C THR A 471 -8.00 4.19 -9.24
N SER A 472 -9.05 4.09 -10.03
CA SER A 472 -10.34 4.68 -9.68
C SER A 472 -11.11 3.75 -8.72
N PRO A 473 -11.26 4.13 -7.45
CA PRO A 473 -11.98 3.33 -6.46
C PRO A 473 -13.42 3.07 -6.86
N ASP A 474 -14.05 4.01 -7.53
CA ASP A 474 -15.44 3.89 -8.00
C ASP A 474 -15.60 2.78 -9.05
N ASN A 475 -14.50 2.36 -9.66
CA ASN A 475 -14.51 1.27 -10.64
C ASN A 475 -14.53 -0.11 -9.98
N TRP A 476 -13.96 -0.26 -8.78
CA TRP A 476 -13.84 -1.56 -8.13
C TRP A 476 -14.36 -1.58 -6.68
N GLN A 477 -14.86 -0.45 -6.17
CA GLN A 477 -15.48 -0.35 -4.83
C GLN A 477 -17.00 -0.19 -4.86
N ASP A 478 -17.65 -0.03 -6.00
CA ASP A 478 -19.11 0.03 -6.04
C ASP A 478 -19.71 -1.36 -5.87
N TYR A 479 -19.90 -1.74 -4.63
CA TYR A 479 -20.53 -3.00 -4.25
C TYR A 479 -22.06 -2.98 -4.40
N SER A 480 -22.64 -1.88 -4.89
CA SER A 480 -24.10 -1.70 -4.95
C SER A 480 -24.69 -2.09 -6.29
N SER A 481 -23.93 -2.11 -7.38
CA SER A 481 -24.44 -2.44 -8.70
C SER A 481 -24.06 -3.84 -9.15
N GLY A 482 -25.01 -4.60 -9.66
CA GLY A 482 -24.80 -5.89 -10.30
C GLY A 482 -24.16 -5.79 -11.69
N ILE A 483 -23.91 -4.57 -12.15
CA ILE A 483 -23.33 -4.24 -13.45
C ILE A 483 -22.21 -3.21 -13.19
N TRP A 484 -20.98 -3.60 -13.45
CA TRP A 484 -19.86 -2.69 -13.34
C TRP A 484 -19.75 -1.81 -14.58
N ASN A 485 -19.97 -0.51 -14.36
CA ASN A 485 -19.66 0.50 -15.35
C ASN A 485 -18.31 1.10 -15.01
N VAL A 486 -17.31 0.85 -15.82
CA VAL A 486 -16.04 1.56 -15.72
C VAL A 486 -16.30 3.03 -15.96
N ARG A 487 -16.22 3.83 -14.89
CA ARG A 487 -16.34 5.27 -14.99
C ARG A 487 -14.95 5.86 -15.07
N PHE A 488 -14.62 6.38 -16.22
CA PHE A 488 -13.43 7.20 -16.34
C PHE A 488 -13.75 8.59 -15.82
N PRO A 489 -12.90 9.14 -14.96
CA PRO A 489 -13.05 10.54 -14.61
C PRO A 489 -12.97 11.36 -15.90
N THR A 490 -13.97 12.20 -16.13
CA THR A 490 -13.89 13.20 -17.19
C THR A 490 -12.93 14.27 -16.70
N LEU A 491 -11.64 14.13 -17.01
CA LEU A 491 -10.70 15.22 -16.88
C LEU A 491 -10.88 16.13 -18.08
N PRO A 492 -11.16 17.43 -17.91
CA PRO A 492 -10.99 18.38 -18.98
C PRO A 492 -9.49 18.53 -19.22
N VAL A 493 -9.01 17.83 -20.20
CA VAL A 493 -7.62 17.94 -20.63
C VAL A 493 -7.65 18.90 -21.80
N ARG A 494 -7.25 20.15 -21.57
CA ARG A 494 -6.88 21.04 -22.65
C ARG A 494 -5.45 20.70 -23.06
N ILE A 495 -5.31 20.12 -24.22
CA ILE A 495 -4.01 19.87 -24.82
C ILE A 495 -3.80 21.00 -25.84
N SER A 496 -3.02 22.00 -25.49
CA SER A 496 -2.68 23.09 -26.38
C SER A 496 -1.43 22.75 -27.19
N GLY A 497 -1.56 22.77 -28.52
CA GLY A 497 -0.44 22.68 -29.44
C GLY A 497 -0.27 21.33 -30.17
N ALA A 498 0.28 21.40 -31.38
CA ALA A 498 0.73 20.19 -32.06
C ALA A 498 1.84 19.51 -31.26
N PRO A 499 1.83 18.20 -31.12
CA PRO A 499 1.26 17.16 -31.97
C PRO A 499 -0.08 16.56 -31.50
N PHE A 500 -0.79 17.19 -30.58
CA PHE A 500 -2.01 16.67 -29.95
C PHE A 500 -3.27 16.79 -30.84
N GLY A 501 -3.13 17.16 -32.12
CA GLY A 501 -4.20 17.51 -33.04
C GLY A 501 -5.27 16.46 -33.32
N ASN A 502 -5.22 15.29 -32.65
CA ASN A 502 -6.22 14.24 -32.83
C ASN A 502 -6.97 13.90 -31.53
N VAL A 503 -6.75 14.62 -30.47
CA VAL A 503 -7.64 14.55 -29.32
C VAL A 503 -8.79 15.51 -29.62
N ALA A 504 -9.91 14.97 -30.06
CA ALA A 504 -11.02 15.75 -30.55
C ALA A 504 -11.51 16.74 -29.50
N ASP A 505 -11.42 18.01 -29.84
CA ASP A 505 -12.19 19.07 -29.20
C ASP A 505 -13.67 18.79 -29.51
N ASP A 506 -14.43 18.40 -28.53
CA ASP A 506 -15.89 18.26 -28.65
C ASP A 506 -16.63 19.57 -28.39
N GLY A 507 -15.93 20.71 -28.35
CA GLY A 507 -16.46 22.03 -28.07
C GLY A 507 -16.77 22.31 -26.59
N ASN A 508 -16.50 21.35 -25.70
CA ASN A 508 -16.75 21.45 -24.25
C ASN A 508 -15.46 21.43 -23.42
N GLY A 509 -14.33 21.71 -24.03
CA GLY A 509 -13.01 21.46 -23.48
C GLY A 509 -12.58 20.03 -23.79
N TYR A 510 -11.29 19.84 -23.98
CA TYR A 510 -10.75 18.53 -24.35
C TYR A 510 -11.09 17.51 -23.27
N LYS A 511 -12.02 16.65 -23.57
CA LYS A 511 -12.13 15.37 -22.89
C LYS A 511 -11.05 14.49 -23.50
N LEU A 512 -10.19 13.93 -22.69
CA LEU A 512 -9.48 12.72 -23.12
C LEU A 512 -10.58 11.81 -23.63
N SER A 513 -10.73 11.69 -24.95
CA SER A 513 -11.79 10.89 -25.53
C SER A 513 -11.44 9.44 -25.29
N LEU A 514 -11.87 8.96 -24.15
CA LEU A 514 -11.70 7.57 -23.76
C LEU A 514 -12.45 6.63 -24.70
N SER A 515 -13.38 7.15 -25.52
CA SER A 515 -14.00 6.41 -26.62
C SER A 515 -12.97 6.03 -27.70
N ALA A 516 -11.92 6.82 -27.89
CA ALA A 516 -10.78 6.47 -28.75
C ALA A 516 -9.88 5.39 -28.13
N LEU A 517 -10.07 5.05 -26.87
CA LEU A 517 -9.27 4.11 -26.14
C LEU A 517 -9.87 2.68 -26.11
N ASN A 518 -10.91 2.40 -26.87
CA ASN A 518 -11.68 1.15 -26.76
C ASN A 518 -11.95 0.80 -25.30
N VAL A 519 -12.29 1.81 -24.52
CA VAL A 519 -12.60 1.59 -23.13
C VAL A 519 -13.90 0.83 -23.07
N ILE A 520 -13.83 -0.31 -22.48
CA ILE A 520 -14.97 -1.17 -22.24
C ILE A 520 -15.89 -0.44 -21.26
N ASN A 521 -16.90 0.20 -21.82
CA ASN A 521 -18.02 0.70 -21.05
C ASN A 521 -18.87 -0.46 -20.59
N ALA A 522 -19.00 -0.59 -19.30
CA ALA A 522 -20.06 -1.34 -18.64
C ALA A 522 -20.14 -2.83 -18.92
N ALA A 523 -20.88 -3.52 -18.10
CA ALA A 523 -21.29 -4.90 -18.26
C ALA A 523 -20.94 -5.44 -19.64
N LEU A 524 -19.78 -6.04 -19.75
CA LEU A 524 -19.41 -6.69 -20.99
C LEU A 524 -20.51 -7.72 -21.26
N PRO A 525 -21.19 -7.68 -22.40
CA PRO A 525 -22.23 -8.65 -22.69
C PRO A 525 -21.63 -10.04 -22.48
N ALA A 526 -22.42 -10.95 -21.93
CA ALA A 526 -22.05 -12.36 -21.90
C ALA A 526 -21.62 -12.74 -23.32
N GLY A 527 -20.32 -12.94 -23.53
CA GLY A 527 -19.78 -13.28 -24.84
C GLY A 527 -20.26 -14.68 -25.24
N LYS A 528 -20.03 -15.06 -26.48
CA LYS A 528 -20.24 -16.44 -26.87
C LYS A 528 -19.25 -17.33 -26.12
N VAL A 529 -19.74 -18.38 -25.49
CA VAL A 529 -18.91 -19.45 -24.94
C VAL A 529 -18.17 -20.21 -26.03
N PRO A 530 -17.03 -20.86 -25.74
CA PRO A 530 -16.32 -21.69 -26.69
C PRO A 530 -17.23 -22.79 -27.25
N LEU A 531 -17.11 -23.06 -28.55
CA LEU A 531 -17.90 -24.13 -29.22
C LEU A 531 -17.45 -25.53 -28.77
N THR A 532 -16.16 -25.71 -28.58
CA THR A 532 -15.61 -26.97 -28.08
C THR A 532 -15.51 -26.88 -26.54
N PRO A 533 -16.02 -27.85 -25.81
CA PRO A 533 -15.87 -27.89 -24.37
C PRO A 533 -14.41 -28.00 -23.93
N GLY A 534 -14.13 -27.51 -22.73
CA GLY A 534 -12.94 -27.88 -21.96
C GLY A 534 -13.16 -29.21 -21.21
N VAL A 535 -12.16 -29.61 -20.45
CA VAL A 535 -12.23 -30.78 -19.57
C VAL A 535 -12.16 -30.31 -18.10
N GLY A 536 -13.13 -30.77 -17.30
CA GLY A 536 -13.13 -30.54 -15.85
C GLY A 536 -13.63 -29.17 -15.43
N GLU A 537 -12.90 -28.50 -14.55
CA GLU A 537 -13.30 -27.25 -13.90
C GLU A 537 -12.26 -26.15 -14.10
N VAL A 538 -12.71 -24.89 -14.12
CA VAL A 538 -11.84 -23.73 -14.05
C VAL A 538 -12.18 -22.94 -12.78
N TRP A 539 -11.22 -22.84 -11.89
CA TRP A 539 -11.33 -22.11 -10.63
C TRP A 539 -10.75 -20.71 -10.82
N VAL A 540 -11.51 -19.68 -10.48
CA VAL A 540 -11.13 -18.27 -10.63
C VAL A 540 -11.25 -17.57 -9.29
N ASN A 541 -10.18 -17.00 -8.79
CA ASN A 541 -10.24 -16.09 -7.65
C ASN A 541 -10.94 -14.80 -8.05
N THR A 542 -12.14 -14.58 -7.55
CA THR A 542 -12.95 -13.37 -7.78
C THR A 542 -12.73 -12.42 -6.59
N GLN A 543 -11.58 -11.74 -6.63
CA GLN A 543 -10.97 -11.01 -5.52
C GLN A 543 -11.84 -9.84 -5.01
N PHE A 544 -12.61 -9.20 -5.88
CA PHE A 544 -13.46 -8.05 -5.54
C PHE A 544 -14.92 -8.42 -5.28
N GLU A 545 -15.30 -9.66 -5.50
CA GLU A 545 -16.65 -10.13 -5.19
C GLU A 545 -16.82 -10.26 -3.67
N LYS A 546 -17.90 -9.68 -3.15
CA LYS A 546 -18.19 -9.65 -1.71
C LYS A 546 -19.49 -10.42 -1.42
N THR A 547 -19.51 -11.16 -0.33
CA THR A 547 -20.71 -11.80 0.18
C THR A 547 -21.32 -11.01 1.34
N ALA A 548 -22.63 -11.18 1.57
CA ALA A 548 -23.34 -10.49 2.64
C ALA A 548 -22.70 -10.75 4.01
N GLY A 549 -22.54 -9.71 4.80
CA GLY A 549 -21.91 -9.81 6.13
C GLY A 549 -20.38 -9.87 6.14
N LYS A 550 -19.71 -9.91 4.98
CA LYS A 550 -18.25 -9.82 4.89
C LYS A 550 -17.81 -8.36 4.84
N TYR A 551 -16.78 -8.05 5.62
CA TYR A 551 -16.13 -6.74 5.59
C TYR A 551 -15.20 -6.59 4.38
N LYS A 552 -14.35 -7.62 4.15
CA LYS A 552 -13.40 -7.65 3.03
C LYS A 552 -13.93 -8.49 1.88
N PRO A 553 -13.68 -8.12 0.63
CA PRO A 553 -14.07 -8.92 -0.53
C PRO A 553 -13.20 -10.18 -0.67
N GLY A 554 -13.66 -11.11 -1.45
CA GLY A 554 -12.97 -12.32 -1.86
C GLY A 554 -13.89 -13.53 -1.89
N THR A 555 -14.04 -14.10 -3.08
CA THR A 555 -14.70 -15.38 -3.34
C THR A 555 -13.87 -16.16 -4.34
N THR A 556 -14.29 -17.37 -4.66
CA THR A 556 -13.75 -18.12 -5.79
C THR A 556 -14.91 -18.64 -6.63
N THR A 557 -14.88 -18.33 -7.91
CA THR A 557 -15.88 -18.78 -8.88
C THR A 557 -15.38 -20.06 -9.56
N VAL A 558 -16.18 -21.11 -9.57
CA VAL A 558 -15.85 -22.37 -10.21
C VAL A 558 -16.73 -22.55 -11.46
N VAL A 559 -16.09 -22.63 -12.59
CA VAL A 559 -16.72 -22.85 -13.90
C VAL A 559 -16.60 -24.33 -14.27
N ASP A 560 -17.70 -24.93 -14.73
CA ASP A 560 -17.69 -26.24 -15.39
C ASP A 560 -17.25 -26.05 -16.85
N ALA A 561 -16.06 -26.53 -17.18
CA ALA A 561 -15.50 -26.37 -18.52
C ALA A 561 -16.22 -27.21 -19.57
N SER A 562 -17.00 -28.21 -19.17
CA SER A 562 -17.73 -29.07 -20.12
C SER A 562 -18.95 -28.37 -20.73
N ASN A 563 -19.49 -27.37 -20.09
CA ASN A 563 -20.69 -26.64 -20.52
C ASN A 563 -20.60 -25.13 -20.38
N TRP A 564 -19.48 -24.62 -19.82
CA TRP A 564 -19.18 -23.19 -19.62
C TRP A 564 -20.14 -22.47 -18.68
N THR A 565 -20.67 -23.16 -17.69
CA THR A 565 -21.53 -22.56 -16.65
C THR A 565 -20.81 -22.41 -15.33
N VAL A 566 -21.21 -21.43 -14.53
CA VAL A 566 -20.74 -21.32 -13.15
C VAL A 566 -21.35 -22.47 -12.34
N LYS A 567 -20.50 -23.38 -11.91
CA LYS A 567 -20.88 -24.54 -11.10
C LYS A 567 -21.04 -24.19 -9.63
N ARG A 568 -20.23 -23.27 -9.13
CA ARG A 568 -20.17 -22.94 -7.70
C ARG A 568 -19.51 -21.59 -7.45
N LYS A 569 -19.98 -20.91 -6.41
CA LYS A 569 -19.31 -19.79 -5.74
C LYS A 569 -18.78 -20.28 -4.38
N VAL A 570 -17.48 -20.22 -4.17
CA VAL A 570 -16.88 -20.51 -2.86
C VAL A 570 -16.80 -19.22 -2.06
N ALA A 571 -17.75 -19.04 -1.15
CA ALA A 571 -17.94 -17.84 -0.35
C ALA A 571 -17.68 -18.14 1.13
N LEU A 572 -16.43 -18.41 1.46
CA LEU A 572 -16.00 -18.68 2.83
C LEU A 572 -16.11 -17.45 3.73
N PRO A 573 -16.21 -17.58 5.05
CA PRO A 573 -16.16 -16.45 5.95
C PRO A 573 -14.93 -15.57 5.73
N GLN A 574 -15.00 -14.29 6.09
CA GLN A 574 -13.97 -13.30 5.89
C GLN A 574 -12.57 -13.74 6.33
N ILE A 575 -12.47 -14.41 7.46
CA ILE A 575 -11.18 -14.89 7.98
C ILE A 575 -10.52 -15.96 7.10
N ASN A 576 -11.25 -16.54 6.15
CA ASN A 576 -10.79 -17.63 5.30
C ASN A 576 -10.54 -17.19 3.86
N ASN A 577 -11.25 -16.16 3.40
CA ASN A 577 -11.14 -15.62 2.04
C ASN A 577 -10.98 -14.11 2.12
N ASN A 578 -9.75 -13.65 1.98
CA ASN A 578 -9.40 -12.23 2.03
C ASN A 578 -8.49 -11.91 0.84
N ASN A 579 -9.09 -11.34 -0.22
CA ASN A 579 -8.41 -11.05 -1.47
C ASN A 579 -7.58 -12.24 -1.97
N PRO A 580 -8.20 -13.41 -2.26
CA PRO A 580 -7.48 -14.62 -2.66
C PRO A 580 -6.68 -14.36 -3.93
N HIS A 581 -5.42 -14.81 -3.95
CA HIS A 581 -4.49 -14.43 -5.01
C HIS A 581 -4.19 -15.55 -5.99
N ASN A 582 -3.59 -16.65 -5.54
CA ASN A 582 -3.17 -17.76 -6.40
C ASN A 582 -3.71 -19.08 -5.86
N MET A 583 -3.79 -20.08 -6.72
CA MET A 583 -4.29 -21.42 -6.37
C MET A 583 -3.46 -22.52 -7.02
N TRP A 584 -3.39 -23.65 -6.34
CA TRP A 584 -2.90 -24.90 -6.88
C TRP A 584 -3.67 -26.09 -6.28
N VAL A 585 -3.46 -27.28 -6.80
CA VAL A 585 -4.19 -28.48 -6.43
C VAL A 585 -3.21 -29.59 -5.99
N ASN A 586 -3.65 -30.45 -5.07
CA ASN A 586 -2.91 -31.64 -4.71
C ASN A 586 -3.05 -32.75 -5.78
N ARG A 587 -2.24 -33.78 -5.67
CA ARG A 587 -2.13 -34.87 -6.67
C ARG A 587 -3.46 -35.56 -6.98
N ASP A 588 -4.28 -35.83 -5.98
CA ASP A 588 -5.57 -36.52 -6.17
C ASP A 588 -6.71 -35.56 -6.58
N GLN A 589 -6.40 -34.29 -6.74
CA GLN A 589 -7.32 -33.23 -7.14
C GLN A 589 -8.48 -33.00 -6.13
N SER A 590 -8.30 -33.42 -4.88
CA SER A 590 -9.35 -33.31 -3.84
C SER A 590 -9.28 -31.98 -3.08
N VAL A 591 -8.12 -31.34 -3.06
CA VAL A 591 -7.85 -30.13 -2.26
C VAL A 591 -7.33 -29.02 -3.16
N ILE A 592 -7.97 -27.86 -3.05
CA ILE A 592 -7.44 -26.60 -3.61
C ILE A 592 -6.69 -25.86 -2.49
N TYR A 593 -5.46 -25.53 -2.74
CA TYR A 593 -4.65 -24.62 -1.93
C TYR A 593 -4.77 -23.22 -2.49
N GLN A 594 -5.10 -22.25 -1.64
CA GLN A 594 -5.32 -20.86 -2.06
C GLN A 594 -4.53 -19.93 -1.15
N THR A 595 -3.73 -19.06 -1.73
CA THR A 595 -3.00 -18.02 -1.00
C THR A 595 -3.91 -16.84 -0.67
N GLN A 596 -3.78 -16.33 0.56
CA GLN A 596 -4.47 -15.13 1.03
C GLN A 596 -3.45 -13.99 1.09
N TRP A 597 -3.37 -13.19 0.04
CA TRP A 597 -2.31 -12.18 -0.16
C TRP A 597 -2.19 -11.19 1.00
N PHE A 598 -3.32 -10.66 1.46
CA PHE A 598 -3.34 -9.67 2.56
C PHE A 598 -3.39 -10.31 3.95
N ASP A 599 -2.90 -11.53 4.05
CA ASP A 599 -2.91 -12.31 5.28
C ASP A 599 -1.59 -13.08 5.39
N ASN A 600 -1.48 -13.98 6.35
CA ASN A 600 -0.29 -14.80 6.59
C ASN A 600 -0.55 -16.31 6.40
N LYS A 601 -1.57 -16.64 5.61
CA LYS A 601 -2.04 -18.02 5.48
C LYS A 601 -2.32 -18.44 4.05
N ILE A 602 -2.35 -19.76 3.86
CA ILE A 602 -3.08 -20.42 2.78
C ILE A 602 -4.37 -21.03 3.33
N THR A 603 -5.39 -21.09 2.49
CA THR A 603 -6.65 -21.74 2.76
C THR A 603 -6.72 -23.05 1.97
N MET A 604 -7.02 -24.14 2.65
CA MET A 604 -7.32 -25.43 2.04
C MET A 604 -8.83 -25.58 1.84
N ILE A 605 -9.25 -25.79 0.60
CA ILE A 605 -10.65 -25.90 0.19
C ILE A 605 -10.88 -27.30 -0.33
N ASN A 606 -11.96 -27.94 0.09
CA ASN A 606 -12.40 -29.18 -0.51
C ASN A 606 -12.93 -28.90 -1.93
N ARG A 607 -12.29 -29.46 -2.95
CA ARG A 607 -12.64 -29.19 -4.35
C ARG A 607 -14.06 -29.63 -4.69
N GLU A 608 -14.49 -30.76 -4.18
CA GLU A 608 -15.79 -31.34 -4.54
C GLU A 608 -16.97 -30.48 -4.09
N ASN A 609 -16.88 -29.89 -2.91
CA ASN A 609 -18.01 -29.18 -2.29
C ASN A 609 -17.72 -27.72 -1.92
N GLY A 610 -16.50 -27.18 -2.17
CA GLY A 610 -16.12 -25.83 -1.88
C GLY A 610 -15.98 -25.49 -0.38
N LYS A 611 -16.08 -26.48 0.53
CA LYS A 611 -16.00 -26.22 1.97
C LYS A 611 -14.58 -26.01 2.44
N LEU A 612 -14.43 -25.18 3.46
CA LEU A 612 -13.18 -25.01 4.17
C LEU A 612 -12.74 -26.34 4.80
N ILE A 613 -11.51 -26.76 4.51
CA ILE A 613 -10.83 -27.84 5.24
C ILE A 613 -10.05 -27.21 6.40
N LYS A 614 -9.13 -26.30 6.10
CA LYS A 614 -8.26 -25.69 7.10
C LYS A 614 -7.58 -24.43 6.57
N ASN A 615 -7.23 -23.50 7.49
CA ASN A 615 -6.26 -22.45 7.25
C ASN A 615 -4.91 -22.84 7.84
N ILE A 616 -3.84 -22.55 7.11
CA ILE A 616 -2.48 -22.85 7.51
C ILE A 616 -1.66 -21.57 7.45
N ARG A 617 -1.03 -21.21 8.55
CA ARG A 617 -0.08 -20.10 8.59
C ARG A 617 1.20 -20.51 7.87
N VAL A 618 1.62 -19.71 6.89
CA VAL A 618 2.77 -20.02 6.03
C VAL A 618 3.83 -18.94 5.97
N GLY A 619 3.53 -17.75 6.47
CA GLY A 619 4.36 -16.56 6.39
C GLY A 619 3.57 -15.40 5.82
N TYR A 620 4.09 -14.20 5.95
CA TYR A 620 3.40 -12.96 5.67
C TYR A 620 3.28 -12.65 4.16
N ALA A 621 2.09 -12.25 3.71
CA ALA A 621 1.77 -11.96 2.31
C ALA A 621 2.16 -13.10 1.34
N PRO A 622 1.58 -14.32 1.49
CA PRO A 622 1.86 -15.41 0.57
C PRO A 622 1.30 -15.10 -0.83
N SER A 623 2.14 -15.12 -1.84
CA SER A 623 1.76 -14.78 -3.22
C SER A 623 1.33 -16.01 -4.04
N HIS A 624 2.20 -16.98 -4.23
CA HIS A 624 1.94 -18.15 -5.05
C HIS A 624 2.13 -19.45 -4.27
N VAL A 625 1.38 -20.48 -4.68
CA VAL A 625 1.46 -21.85 -4.14
C VAL A 625 1.49 -22.85 -5.27
N MET A 626 2.35 -23.86 -5.17
CA MET A 626 2.40 -25.04 -6.03
C MET A 626 2.74 -26.30 -5.22
N THR A 627 2.48 -27.45 -5.78
CA THR A 627 2.97 -28.74 -5.25
C THR A 627 4.14 -29.27 -6.07
N LEU A 628 5.05 -30.01 -5.43
CA LEU A 628 6.07 -30.77 -6.13
C LEU A 628 5.41 -31.98 -6.83
N PRO A 629 5.67 -32.21 -8.12
CA PRO A 629 4.96 -33.25 -8.87
C PRO A 629 5.15 -34.66 -8.30
N SER A 630 6.34 -34.96 -7.80
CA SER A 630 6.70 -36.30 -7.31
C SER A 630 6.25 -36.59 -5.89
N THR A 631 6.31 -35.61 -4.98
CA THR A 631 6.07 -35.80 -3.54
C THR A 631 4.73 -35.21 -3.05
N ASP A 632 4.15 -34.30 -3.82
CA ASP A 632 2.98 -33.49 -3.43
C ASP A 632 3.27 -32.51 -2.27
N ASP A 633 4.55 -32.26 -1.95
CA ASP A 633 4.92 -31.24 -0.98
C ASP A 633 4.61 -29.84 -1.51
N LEU A 634 4.13 -28.97 -0.65
CA LEU A 634 3.81 -27.61 -1.02
C LEU A 634 5.02 -26.70 -1.00
N THR A 635 5.06 -25.83 -1.98
CA THR A 635 5.97 -24.67 -2.06
C THR A 635 5.14 -23.40 -2.12
N ILE A 636 5.39 -22.49 -1.21
CA ILE A 636 4.61 -21.25 -1.08
C ILE A 636 5.58 -20.07 -1.08
N VAL A 637 5.44 -19.18 -2.05
CA VAL A 637 6.24 -17.95 -2.11
C VAL A 637 5.68 -16.94 -1.12
N ILE A 638 6.54 -16.47 -0.23
CA ILE A 638 6.20 -15.51 0.82
C ILE A 638 6.81 -14.16 0.45
N ASN A 639 6.00 -13.33 -0.18
CA ASN A 639 6.43 -12.03 -0.67
C ASN A 639 6.90 -11.11 0.47
N GLY A 640 6.14 -11.07 1.57
CA GLY A 640 6.43 -10.19 2.70
C GLY A 640 7.59 -10.63 3.61
N GLU A 641 8.08 -11.86 3.48
CA GLU A 641 9.18 -12.40 4.29
C GLU A 641 10.41 -12.79 3.44
N ASN A 642 10.38 -12.51 2.14
CA ASN A 642 11.46 -12.78 1.20
C ASN A 642 11.91 -14.24 1.18
N GLY A 643 10.96 -15.17 1.10
CA GLY A 643 11.27 -16.60 1.14
C GLY A 643 10.28 -17.47 0.40
N ILE A 644 10.66 -18.75 0.27
CA ILE A 644 9.78 -19.82 -0.19
C ILE A 644 9.57 -20.78 0.98
N SER A 645 8.36 -20.80 1.52
CA SER A 645 7.98 -21.75 2.57
C SER A 645 7.72 -23.12 1.95
N MET A 646 8.24 -24.17 2.59
CA MET A 646 8.02 -25.55 2.20
C MET A 646 7.24 -26.29 3.28
N MET A 647 6.27 -27.07 2.84
CA MET A 647 5.40 -27.84 3.74
C MET A 647 5.22 -29.25 3.17
N PRO A 648 5.62 -30.31 3.91
CA PRO A 648 5.42 -31.68 3.46
C PRO A 648 3.96 -32.03 3.23
N ALA A 649 3.70 -32.85 2.22
CA ALA A 649 2.37 -33.35 1.89
C ALA A 649 1.64 -33.93 3.13
N GLY A 650 0.36 -33.62 3.25
CA GLY A 650 -0.48 -34.10 4.37
C GLY A 650 -0.19 -33.45 5.72
N THR A 651 0.81 -32.56 5.83
CA THR A 651 1.07 -31.78 7.04
C THR A 651 0.35 -30.44 7.02
N THR A 652 0.42 -29.70 8.13
CA THR A 652 -0.21 -28.39 8.28
C THR A 652 0.71 -27.38 8.93
N SER A 653 2.00 -27.60 8.76
CA SER A 653 3.05 -26.70 9.27
C SER A 653 4.20 -26.57 8.28
N VAL A 654 4.70 -25.35 8.14
CA VAL A 654 5.93 -25.06 7.39
C VAL A 654 7.10 -25.71 8.13
N THR A 655 7.91 -26.48 7.39
CA THR A 655 9.09 -27.14 7.94
C THR A 655 10.39 -26.44 7.58
N LYS A 656 10.36 -25.61 6.53
CA LYS A 656 11.53 -24.92 6.01
C LYS A 656 11.12 -23.67 5.24
N MET A 657 11.93 -22.64 5.30
CA MET A 657 11.86 -21.47 4.42
C MET A 657 13.20 -21.33 3.69
N LEU A 658 13.13 -21.22 2.37
CA LEU A 658 14.29 -20.93 1.52
C LEU A 658 14.38 -19.41 1.33
N PRO A 659 15.47 -18.74 1.70
CA PRO A 659 15.62 -17.32 1.50
C PRO A 659 15.75 -16.97 0.00
N THR A 660 15.03 -15.93 -0.43
CA THR A 660 15.12 -15.42 -1.81
C THR A 660 16.02 -14.20 -1.94
N GLN A 661 16.43 -13.62 -0.82
CA GLN A 661 17.33 -12.49 -0.77
C GLN A 661 18.74 -12.89 -1.24
N ALA A 662 19.20 -12.26 -2.30
CA ALA A 662 20.51 -12.60 -2.90
C ALA A 662 21.67 -11.82 -2.29
N HIS A 663 21.46 -10.58 -1.89
CA HIS A 663 22.51 -9.66 -1.44
C HIS A 663 22.04 -8.76 -0.31
N GLY A 664 22.68 -8.87 0.85
CA GLY A 664 22.66 -7.87 1.90
C GLY A 664 21.27 -7.46 2.41
N HIS A 665 20.96 -6.19 2.34
CA HIS A 665 19.80 -5.59 3.01
C HIS A 665 18.62 -5.28 2.09
N ILE A 666 18.66 -5.65 0.82
CA ILE A 666 17.57 -5.38 -0.13
C ILE A 666 16.50 -6.45 -0.03
N SER A 667 15.27 -6.01 0.20
CA SER A 667 14.11 -6.89 0.23
C SER A 667 13.78 -7.36 -1.19
N ALA A 668 13.86 -8.67 -1.44
CA ALA A 668 13.72 -9.23 -2.79
C ALA A 668 12.29 -9.20 -3.32
N HIS A 669 11.31 -9.35 -2.45
CA HIS A 669 9.88 -9.46 -2.80
C HIS A 669 9.62 -10.50 -3.90
N PRO A 670 9.83 -11.80 -3.63
CA PRO A 670 9.50 -12.86 -4.57
C PRO A 670 7.99 -12.89 -4.83
N HIS A 671 7.55 -13.10 -6.06
CA HIS A 671 6.13 -13.04 -6.37
C HIS A 671 5.59 -14.34 -6.97
N GLY A 672 5.81 -14.58 -8.25
CA GLY A 672 5.43 -15.83 -8.88
C GLY A 672 6.45 -16.94 -8.59
N HIS A 673 6.13 -18.18 -8.92
CA HIS A 673 7.13 -19.24 -9.01
C HIS A 673 6.65 -20.35 -9.92
N TRP A 674 7.58 -21.19 -10.34
CA TRP A 674 7.30 -22.42 -11.06
C TRP A 674 8.19 -23.53 -10.52
N VAL A 675 7.66 -24.75 -10.56
CA VAL A 675 8.37 -25.97 -10.18
C VAL A 675 8.68 -26.77 -11.43
N SER A 676 9.90 -27.30 -11.57
CA SER A 676 10.25 -28.18 -12.70
C SER A 676 9.42 -29.45 -12.69
N ALA A 677 9.16 -30.04 -13.87
CA ALA A 677 8.34 -31.25 -14.01
C ALA A 677 8.87 -32.46 -13.22
N ASP A 678 10.18 -32.54 -13.01
CA ASP A 678 10.83 -33.56 -12.20
C ASP A 678 10.86 -33.23 -10.69
N GLY A 679 10.37 -32.04 -10.30
CA GLY A 679 10.35 -31.57 -8.91
C GLY A 679 11.72 -31.21 -8.34
N SER A 680 12.77 -31.15 -9.17
CA SER A 680 14.14 -30.89 -8.71
C SER A 680 14.46 -29.41 -8.53
N ARG A 681 13.68 -28.50 -9.12
CA ARG A 681 13.93 -27.06 -9.13
C ARG A 681 12.69 -26.23 -8.84
N ILE A 682 12.89 -25.15 -8.14
CA ILE A 682 11.93 -24.04 -8.00
C ILE A 682 12.56 -22.81 -8.62
N VAL A 683 11.78 -22.04 -9.36
CA VAL A 683 12.19 -20.77 -9.95
C VAL A 683 11.24 -19.69 -9.49
N THR A 684 11.78 -18.57 -9.00
CA THR A 684 10.97 -17.42 -8.57
C THR A 684 11.58 -16.10 -9.03
N PRO A 685 10.77 -15.16 -9.54
CA PRO A 685 11.21 -13.81 -9.83
C PRO A 685 11.23 -13.00 -8.53
N ASN A 686 12.21 -12.13 -8.40
CA ASN A 686 12.36 -11.21 -7.28
C ASN A 686 12.15 -9.79 -7.78
N ILE A 687 11.00 -9.21 -7.46
CA ILE A 687 10.53 -7.97 -8.07
C ILE A 687 11.49 -6.79 -7.81
N ASN A 688 11.96 -6.66 -6.57
CA ASN A 688 12.76 -5.49 -6.18
C ASN A 688 14.24 -5.62 -6.52
N THR A 689 14.73 -6.83 -6.69
CA THR A 689 16.15 -7.06 -7.06
C THR A 689 16.35 -7.28 -8.56
N ASP A 690 15.25 -7.21 -9.34
CA ASP A 690 15.23 -7.35 -10.80
C ASP A 690 15.85 -8.69 -11.30
N ASP A 691 15.83 -9.73 -10.46
CA ASP A 691 16.46 -11.00 -10.76
C ASP A 691 15.48 -12.18 -10.68
N VAL A 692 15.96 -13.33 -11.15
CA VAL A 692 15.24 -14.61 -11.07
C VAL A 692 16.08 -15.60 -10.26
N GLY A 693 15.56 -16.06 -9.13
CA GLY A 693 16.21 -17.06 -8.29
C GLY A 693 15.87 -18.47 -8.75
N ILE A 694 16.89 -19.30 -8.92
CA ILE A 694 16.76 -20.75 -9.20
C ILE A 694 17.23 -21.52 -7.97
N TYR A 695 16.37 -22.38 -7.45
CA TYR A 695 16.61 -23.21 -6.27
C TYR A 695 16.57 -24.67 -6.70
N GLY A 696 17.61 -25.40 -6.42
CA GLY A 696 17.67 -26.80 -6.77
C GLY A 696 18.47 -27.59 -5.74
N ALA A 697 18.38 -28.89 -5.80
CA ALA A 697 19.22 -29.72 -5.00
C ALA A 697 19.27 -31.18 -5.44
N THR A 698 20.41 -31.75 -5.30
CA THR A 698 20.58 -33.18 -5.16
C THR A 698 20.12 -33.60 -3.75
N GLY A 699 19.02 -34.33 -3.65
CA GLY A 699 18.45 -34.73 -2.35
C GLY A 699 17.43 -33.80 -1.73
N GLY A 700 16.76 -33.01 -2.54
CA GLY A 700 15.72 -32.07 -2.14
C GLY A 700 16.16 -30.62 -2.26
N ILE A 701 15.19 -29.71 -2.49
CA ILE A 701 15.48 -28.30 -2.74
C ILE A 701 16.00 -27.65 -1.45
N GLN A 702 17.26 -27.31 -1.42
CA GLN A 702 17.99 -26.88 -0.22
C GLN A 702 18.39 -25.40 -0.23
N ALA A 703 18.76 -24.86 -1.38
CA ALA A 703 19.35 -23.53 -1.49
C ALA A 703 19.19 -22.96 -2.89
N ARG A 704 19.44 -21.65 -3.00
CA ARG A 704 19.56 -20.99 -4.29
C ARG A 704 20.81 -21.48 -5.00
N THR A 705 20.64 -22.04 -6.19
CA THR A 705 21.74 -22.62 -6.98
C THR A 705 22.22 -21.69 -8.07
N ALA A 706 21.35 -20.81 -8.57
CA ALA A 706 21.70 -19.83 -9.60
C ALA A 706 20.89 -18.55 -9.44
N THR A 707 21.43 -17.46 -9.95
CA THR A 707 20.76 -16.18 -10.16
C THR A 707 20.64 -15.96 -11.66
N GLY A 708 19.41 -16.07 -12.16
CA GLY A 708 19.13 -15.71 -13.54
C GLY A 708 18.90 -14.23 -13.66
N GLN A 709 18.91 -13.74 -14.87
CA GLN A 709 18.61 -12.38 -15.31
C GLN A 709 18.81 -11.30 -14.23
N ASN A 710 19.51 -10.29 -14.57
CA ASN A 710 19.50 -9.02 -13.83
C ASN A 710 19.39 -7.89 -14.88
N ILE A 711 18.16 -7.47 -15.18
CA ILE A 711 17.86 -6.32 -16.03
C ILE A 711 17.38 -5.22 -15.10
N PRO A 712 18.18 -4.18 -14.82
CA PRO A 712 17.81 -3.11 -13.92
C PRO A 712 16.48 -2.45 -14.33
N GLY A 713 15.55 -2.32 -13.38
CA GLY A 713 14.23 -1.74 -13.59
C GLY A 713 13.23 -2.67 -14.29
N ALA A 714 13.58 -3.92 -14.54
CA ALA A 714 12.69 -4.88 -15.22
C ALA A 714 11.47 -5.26 -14.39
N HIS A 715 11.66 -5.44 -13.08
CA HIS A 715 10.61 -5.85 -12.14
C HIS A 715 9.95 -7.15 -12.58
N PRO A 716 10.67 -8.27 -12.56
CA PRO A 716 10.12 -9.55 -12.96
C PRO A 716 9.03 -9.99 -11.98
N VAL A 717 7.87 -10.42 -12.52
CA VAL A 717 6.65 -10.69 -11.72
C VAL A 717 6.25 -12.14 -11.71
N ALA A 718 6.25 -12.80 -12.86
CA ALA A 718 5.81 -14.19 -12.98
C ALA A 718 6.78 -15.02 -13.83
N ILE A 719 6.67 -16.32 -13.62
CA ILE A 719 7.50 -17.32 -14.26
C ILE A 719 6.63 -18.36 -14.97
N GLY A 720 7.04 -18.73 -16.18
CA GLY A 720 6.67 -19.97 -16.85
C GLY A 720 7.91 -20.78 -17.15
N MET A 721 7.79 -22.07 -17.20
CA MET A 721 8.90 -22.99 -17.52
C MET A 721 8.45 -23.98 -18.58
N MET A 722 9.34 -24.28 -19.51
CA MET A 722 9.14 -25.36 -20.49
C MET A 722 8.87 -26.69 -19.78
N PRO A 723 8.00 -27.56 -20.31
CA PRO A 723 7.69 -28.84 -19.69
C PRO A 723 8.91 -29.77 -19.51
N ASP A 724 9.92 -29.61 -20.35
CA ASP A 724 11.23 -30.31 -20.26
C ASP A 724 12.23 -29.56 -19.37
N SER A 725 11.84 -28.43 -18.82
CA SER A 725 12.66 -27.55 -17.97
C SER A 725 13.88 -26.91 -18.68
N SER A 726 13.88 -26.90 -20.01
CA SER A 726 15.01 -26.36 -20.82
C SER A 726 15.07 -24.84 -20.82
N LYS A 727 13.90 -24.17 -20.77
CA LYS A 727 13.81 -22.71 -20.76
C LYS A 727 12.88 -22.21 -19.65
N ILE A 728 13.18 -21.02 -19.17
CA ILE A 728 12.36 -20.24 -18.24
C ILE A 728 11.95 -18.95 -18.93
N TYR A 729 10.68 -18.60 -18.79
CA TYR A 729 10.15 -17.33 -19.25
C TYR A 729 9.76 -16.47 -18.05
N ALA A 730 10.28 -15.23 -18.00
CA ALA A 730 10.00 -14.27 -16.92
C ALA A 730 9.40 -13.00 -17.49
N THR A 731 8.23 -12.60 -17.00
CA THR A 731 7.62 -11.32 -17.37
C THR A 731 8.28 -10.18 -16.62
N ASN A 732 8.66 -9.15 -17.37
CA ASN A 732 9.28 -7.92 -16.87
C ASN A 732 8.26 -6.80 -16.92
N LEU A 733 7.57 -6.55 -15.81
CA LEU A 733 6.40 -5.67 -15.74
C LEU A 733 6.68 -4.27 -16.30
N LEU A 734 7.68 -3.57 -15.76
CA LEU A 734 7.96 -2.20 -16.12
C LEU A 734 8.91 -2.07 -17.32
N HIS A 735 9.54 -3.17 -17.73
CA HIS A 735 10.34 -3.22 -18.95
C HIS A 735 9.52 -3.59 -20.19
N HIS A 736 8.24 -3.96 -20.00
CA HIS A 736 7.33 -4.37 -21.09
C HIS A 736 7.93 -5.46 -21.99
N SER A 737 8.58 -6.44 -21.37
CA SER A 737 9.28 -7.50 -22.08
C SER A 737 9.12 -8.86 -21.42
N LEU A 738 9.53 -9.88 -22.16
CA LEU A 738 9.67 -11.24 -21.70
C LEU A 738 11.12 -11.65 -21.77
N SER A 739 11.69 -12.11 -20.68
CA SER A 739 13.01 -12.72 -20.65
C SER A 739 12.92 -14.22 -20.91
N VAL A 740 13.81 -14.73 -21.75
CA VAL A 740 14.02 -16.16 -21.97
C VAL A 740 15.35 -16.53 -21.32
N LEU A 741 15.31 -17.44 -20.37
CA LEU A 741 16.48 -17.87 -19.62
C LEU A 741 16.74 -19.36 -19.89
N ASP A 742 18.00 -19.75 -19.87
CA ASP A 742 18.39 -21.16 -19.81
C ASP A 742 17.90 -21.80 -18.51
N GLY A 743 17.18 -22.89 -18.61
CA GLY A 743 16.52 -23.53 -17.48
C GLY A 743 17.46 -24.14 -16.42
N ASN A 744 18.71 -24.38 -16.76
CA ASN A 744 19.70 -24.94 -15.85
C ASN A 744 20.56 -23.87 -15.17
N THR A 745 21.05 -22.93 -15.95
CA THR A 745 21.99 -21.90 -15.51
C THR A 745 21.33 -20.58 -15.12
N GLY A 746 20.10 -20.33 -15.57
CA GLY A 746 19.43 -19.05 -15.44
C GLY A 746 20.01 -17.97 -16.36
N ALA A 747 20.95 -18.30 -17.25
CA ALA A 747 21.52 -17.31 -18.15
C ALA A 747 20.46 -16.72 -19.08
N LEU A 748 20.43 -15.40 -19.21
CA LEU A 748 19.55 -14.69 -20.14
C LEU A 748 19.98 -15.00 -21.57
N THR A 749 19.11 -15.66 -22.33
CA THR A 749 19.38 -16.03 -23.72
C THR A 749 18.73 -15.07 -24.71
N LYS A 750 17.58 -14.52 -24.35
CA LYS A 750 16.84 -13.57 -25.21
C LYS A 750 15.94 -12.67 -24.37
N THR A 751 15.74 -11.44 -24.85
CA THR A 751 14.67 -10.55 -24.37
C THR A 751 13.73 -10.31 -25.52
N ILE A 752 12.43 -10.59 -25.31
CA ILE A 752 11.38 -10.34 -26.29
C ILE A 752 10.70 -9.03 -25.88
N ASN A 753 10.82 -8.01 -26.73
CA ASN A 753 10.18 -6.73 -26.50
C ASN A 753 8.69 -6.83 -26.88
N LEU A 754 7.78 -6.65 -25.92
CA LEU A 754 6.33 -6.76 -26.14
C LEU A 754 5.71 -5.50 -26.75
N ILE A 755 6.50 -4.46 -26.91
CA ILE A 755 6.17 -3.20 -27.61
C ILE A 755 7.07 -3.00 -28.82
N ALA A 756 7.67 -4.07 -29.35
CA ALA A 756 8.39 -4.03 -30.61
C ALA A 756 7.49 -3.51 -31.72
N ASP A 757 8.10 -2.89 -32.71
CA ASP A 757 7.41 -2.26 -33.84
C ASP A 757 6.56 -1.01 -33.47
N TYR A 758 6.70 -0.50 -32.24
CA TYR A 758 6.12 0.81 -31.90
C TYR A 758 7.00 1.94 -32.45
N ASP A 759 6.38 2.85 -33.21
CA ASP A 759 7.02 4.10 -33.66
C ASP A 759 6.65 5.22 -32.67
N PRO A 760 7.60 5.67 -31.83
CA PRO A 760 7.32 6.70 -30.82
C PRO A 760 7.02 8.07 -31.45
N ILE A 761 7.47 8.32 -32.68
CA ILE A 761 7.27 9.60 -33.36
C ILE A 761 5.85 9.72 -33.91
N ASN A 762 5.38 8.67 -34.57
CA ASN A 762 4.05 8.66 -35.16
C ASN A 762 2.99 7.99 -34.31
N GLY A 763 3.38 7.35 -33.19
CA GLY A 763 2.48 6.59 -32.35
C GLY A 763 1.92 5.34 -33.02
N ALA A 764 2.63 4.78 -34.00
CA ALA A 764 2.15 3.65 -34.80
C ALA A 764 2.73 2.33 -34.31
N PHE A 765 1.94 1.27 -34.41
CA PHE A 765 2.35 -0.09 -34.14
C PHE A 765 2.13 -0.96 -35.37
N SER A 766 2.88 -2.04 -35.44
CA SER A 766 2.56 -3.09 -36.41
C SER A 766 1.29 -3.83 -35.97
N ASP A 767 0.40 -4.05 -36.92
CA ASP A 767 -0.76 -4.93 -36.75
C ASP A 767 -0.29 -6.37 -36.83
N LYS A 768 -0.03 -7.00 -35.65
CA LYS A 768 0.51 -8.36 -35.59
C LYS A 768 -0.51 -9.46 -35.88
N ASP A 769 -1.79 -9.18 -35.76
CA ASP A 769 -2.86 -10.14 -35.97
C ASP A 769 -3.71 -9.88 -37.22
N GLY A 770 -3.43 -8.80 -37.94
CA GLY A 770 -4.09 -8.45 -39.16
C GLY A 770 -5.58 -8.08 -39.03
N ASN A 771 -5.99 -7.72 -37.80
CA ASN A 771 -7.39 -7.36 -37.53
C ASN A 771 -7.68 -5.86 -37.68
N GLY A 772 -6.67 -5.06 -37.97
CA GLY A 772 -6.76 -3.61 -38.08
C GLY A 772 -6.72 -2.88 -36.73
N GLU A 773 -6.61 -3.59 -35.60
CA GLU A 773 -6.48 -3.03 -34.26
C GLU A 773 -5.02 -3.08 -33.82
N ILE A 774 -4.52 -1.98 -33.26
CA ILE A 774 -3.15 -1.89 -32.79
C ILE A 774 -3.11 -2.35 -31.33
N ALA A 775 -2.45 -3.49 -31.07
CA ALA A 775 -2.30 -4.06 -29.75
C ALA A 775 -0.86 -4.02 -29.26
N VAL A 776 -0.68 -3.79 -27.99
CA VAL A 776 0.64 -3.74 -27.33
C VAL A 776 0.60 -4.49 -26.00
N GLY A 777 1.55 -5.39 -25.81
CA GLY A 777 1.64 -6.23 -24.61
C GLY A 777 2.32 -5.53 -23.44
N VAL A 778 1.82 -4.36 -23.04
CA VAL A 778 2.40 -3.59 -21.94
C VAL A 778 1.96 -4.10 -20.58
N LEU A 779 2.83 -3.95 -19.58
CA LEU A 779 2.61 -4.40 -18.20
C LEU A 779 2.30 -5.91 -18.12
N PRO A 780 3.19 -6.79 -18.61
CA PRO A 780 2.96 -8.23 -18.59
C PRO A 780 2.94 -8.77 -17.16
N ILE A 781 1.96 -9.60 -16.82
CA ILE A 781 1.78 -10.20 -15.50
C ILE A 781 2.06 -11.70 -15.55
N GLN A 782 1.11 -12.52 -15.97
CA GLN A 782 1.20 -13.99 -15.90
C GLN A 782 1.70 -14.58 -17.23
N VAL A 783 2.43 -15.71 -17.15
CA VAL A 783 3.20 -16.23 -18.30
C VAL A 783 3.29 -17.76 -18.34
N PRO A 784 2.18 -18.52 -18.26
CA PRO A 784 2.27 -19.96 -18.35
C PRO A 784 2.76 -20.41 -19.72
N VAL A 785 3.53 -21.51 -19.75
CA VAL A 785 3.86 -22.28 -20.94
C VAL A 785 2.81 -23.37 -21.11
N SER A 786 2.37 -23.64 -22.34
CA SER A 786 1.44 -24.73 -22.63
C SER A 786 2.03 -26.09 -22.19
N PRO A 787 1.18 -27.03 -21.76
CA PRO A 787 1.66 -28.35 -21.29
C PRO A 787 2.48 -29.12 -22.33
N ASP A 788 2.22 -28.90 -23.63
CA ASP A 788 2.98 -29.48 -24.75
C ASP A 788 4.22 -28.65 -25.12
N GLY A 789 4.47 -27.55 -24.42
CA GLY A 789 5.67 -26.71 -24.60
C GLY A 789 5.67 -25.83 -25.84
N LYS A 790 4.59 -25.73 -26.62
CA LYS A 790 4.60 -24.99 -27.89
C LYS A 790 4.36 -23.48 -27.75
N ALA A 791 3.50 -23.10 -26.84
CA ALA A 791 3.06 -21.72 -26.68
C ALA A 791 3.34 -21.15 -25.28
N VAL A 792 3.75 -19.90 -25.23
CA VAL A 792 3.63 -19.07 -24.02
C VAL A 792 2.45 -18.12 -24.19
N VAL A 793 1.59 -18.02 -23.19
CA VAL A 793 0.47 -17.07 -23.18
C VAL A 793 0.72 -16.06 -22.07
N ILE A 794 0.82 -14.80 -22.42
CA ILE A 794 1.09 -13.70 -21.50
C ILE A 794 -0.18 -12.89 -21.31
N ALA A 795 -0.64 -12.77 -20.07
CA ALA A 795 -1.68 -11.80 -19.69
C ALA A 795 -0.99 -10.45 -19.40
N ALA A 796 -1.27 -9.42 -20.20
CA ALA A 796 -0.71 -8.10 -20.06
C ALA A 796 -1.77 -7.10 -19.60
N MET A 797 -1.54 -6.43 -18.46
CA MET A 797 -2.53 -5.55 -17.83
C MET A 797 -2.96 -4.37 -18.71
N GLY A 798 -2.12 -3.95 -19.64
CA GLY A 798 -2.45 -2.95 -20.65
C GLY A 798 -3.58 -3.34 -21.62
N GLY A 799 -4.14 -4.53 -21.49
CA GLY A 799 -5.33 -4.98 -22.22
C GLY A 799 -5.04 -5.95 -23.37
N GLN A 800 -3.95 -6.70 -23.30
CA GLN A 800 -3.58 -7.67 -24.35
C GLN A 800 -3.27 -9.05 -23.77
N ILE A 801 -3.48 -10.05 -24.63
CA ILE A 801 -2.97 -11.41 -24.47
C ILE A 801 -1.92 -11.62 -25.56
N VAL A 802 -0.67 -11.84 -25.15
CA VAL A 802 0.42 -12.05 -26.11
C VAL A 802 0.75 -13.52 -26.19
N ILE A 803 0.85 -14.05 -27.41
CA ILE A 803 1.20 -15.43 -27.67
C ILE A 803 2.60 -15.49 -28.30
N VAL A 804 3.46 -16.27 -27.67
CA VAL A 804 4.85 -16.46 -28.08
C VAL A 804 5.04 -17.92 -28.47
N ASP A 805 5.63 -18.14 -29.62
CA ASP A 805 6.10 -19.45 -30.07
C ASP A 805 7.41 -19.81 -29.36
N THR A 806 7.44 -20.90 -28.66
CA THR A 806 8.59 -21.34 -27.86
C THR A 806 9.75 -21.87 -28.71
N ALA A 807 9.47 -22.32 -29.95
CA ALA A 807 10.51 -22.81 -30.84
C ALA A 807 11.37 -21.66 -31.39
N THR A 808 10.75 -20.51 -31.64
CA THR A 808 11.41 -19.32 -32.21
C THR A 808 11.65 -18.23 -31.17
N ASP A 809 11.05 -18.34 -30.01
CA ASP A 809 10.99 -17.27 -28.98
C ASP A 809 10.59 -15.93 -29.60
N SER A 810 9.49 -15.91 -30.36
CA SER A 810 8.96 -14.73 -31.02
C SER A 810 7.45 -14.60 -30.83
N ILE A 811 6.99 -13.35 -30.81
CA ILE A 811 5.56 -13.04 -30.76
C ILE A 811 4.93 -13.49 -32.10
N VAL A 812 3.89 -14.29 -32.02
CA VAL A 812 3.12 -14.75 -33.18
C VAL A 812 1.74 -14.13 -33.23
N LYS A 813 1.18 -13.76 -32.08
CA LYS A 813 -0.18 -13.19 -32.00
C LYS A 813 -0.30 -12.25 -30.80
N MET A 814 -1.07 -11.17 -30.96
CA MET A 814 -1.60 -10.36 -29.88
C MET A 814 -3.12 -10.32 -30.00
N LEU A 815 -3.82 -10.65 -28.92
CA LEU A 815 -5.27 -10.69 -28.84
C LEU A 815 -5.76 -9.65 -27.82
N PRO A 816 -6.96 -9.08 -28.02
CA PRO A 816 -7.52 -8.15 -27.05
C PRO A 816 -7.82 -8.86 -25.73
N CYS A 817 -7.63 -8.13 -24.63
CA CYS A 817 -8.00 -8.58 -23.31
C CYS A 817 -8.93 -7.57 -22.65
N ASP A 818 -9.76 -8.05 -21.74
CA ASP A 818 -10.58 -7.17 -20.92
C ASP A 818 -9.70 -6.35 -19.95
N PRO A 819 -10.20 -5.24 -19.41
CA PRO A 819 -9.43 -4.39 -18.51
C PRO A 819 -8.85 -5.12 -17.31
N GLY A 820 -7.58 -4.88 -17.02
CA GLY A 820 -6.88 -5.52 -15.91
C GLY A 820 -6.55 -6.99 -16.15
N CYS A 821 -6.22 -7.35 -17.38
CA CYS A 821 -5.74 -8.69 -17.77
C CYS A 821 -4.66 -9.17 -16.81
N HIS A 822 -4.83 -10.33 -16.15
CA HIS A 822 -3.99 -10.68 -15.01
C HIS A 822 -3.56 -12.14 -14.96
N GLY A 823 -4.44 -13.07 -14.57
CA GLY A 823 -4.11 -14.48 -14.41
C GLY A 823 -4.18 -15.25 -15.72
N ALA A 824 -3.33 -16.25 -15.88
CA ALA A 824 -3.39 -17.19 -16.97
C ALA A 824 -3.00 -18.60 -16.52
N ASN A 825 -3.69 -19.62 -17.03
CA ASN A 825 -3.41 -21.02 -16.75
C ASN A 825 -3.92 -21.90 -17.90
N PHE A 826 -3.26 -23.02 -18.16
CA PHE A 826 -3.70 -23.95 -19.19
C PHE A 826 -4.54 -25.09 -18.64
N GLY A 827 -5.57 -25.48 -19.40
CA GLY A 827 -6.38 -26.66 -19.16
C GLY A 827 -6.63 -27.43 -20.44
N ALA A 828 -7.04 -28.69 -20.32
CA ALA A 828 -7.31 -29.55 -21.49
C ALA A 828 -8.54 -29.08 -22.26
N LYS A 829 -8.45 -29.11 -23.59
CA LYS A 829 -9.56 -28.96 -24.52
C LYS A 829 -10.11 -30.36 -24.86
N GLN A 830 -11.42 -30.52 -24.91
CA GLN A 830 -12.03 -31.79 -25.27
C GLN A 830 -11.60 -32.23 -26.68
N GLY A 831 -11.15 -33.46 -26.81
CA GLY A 831 -10.69 -33.99 -28.06
C GLY A 831 -9.24 -33.75 -28.43
N GLY A 832 -8.50 -32.96 -27.62
CA GLY A 832 -7.07 -32.71 -27.78
C GLY A 832 -6.69 -31.23 -27.77
N GLY A 833 -5.42 -30.94 -27.54
CA GLY A 833 -4.90 -29.58 -27.37
C GLY A 833 -5.28 -28.96 -26.03
N TYR A 834 -5.04 -27.67 -25.90
CA TYR A 834 -5.19 -26.96 -24.64
C TYR A 834 -5.84 -25.59 -24.84
N TYR A 835 -6.63 -25.17 -23.87
CA TYR A 835 -7.06 -23.79 -23.72
C TYR A 835 -6.18 -23.05 -22.73
N ALA A 836 -5.88 -21.79 -22.99
CA ALA A 836 -5.40 -20.87 -21.98
C ALA A 836 -6.60 -20.08 -21.44
N TYR A 837 -6.79 -20.17 -20.14
CA TYR A 837 -7.78 -19.43 -19.38
C TYR A 837 -7.18 -18.14 -18.86
N VAL A 838 -7.74 -16.99 -19.23
CA VAL A 838 -7.22 -15.68 -18.85
C VAL A 838 -8.25 -14.91 -18.04
N THR A 839 -7.82 -14.39 -16.88
CA THR A 839 -8.66 -13.61 -15.97
C THR A 839 -8.39 -12.14 -16.09
N ASN A 840 -9.37 -11.35 -15.64
CA ASN A 840 -9.33 -9.90 -15.72
C ASN A 840 -9.83 -9.31 -14.40
N LYS A 841 -9.09 -8.34 -13.86
CA LYS A 841 -9.44 -7.72 -12.60
C LYS A 841 -10.71 -6.87 -12.64
N PHE A 842 -10.92 -6.22 -13.76
CA PHE A 842 -11.98 -5.21 -13.92
C PHE A 842 -13.02 -5.62 -14.95
N SER A 843 -13.18 -6.91 -15.13
CA SER A 843 -14.20 -7.54 -15.95
C SER A 843 -14.80 -8.73 -15.18
N ASN A 844 -16.01 -9.09 -15.53
CA ASN A 844 -16.73 -10.23 -14.97
C ASN A 844 -16.72 -11.44 -15.92
N ARG A 845 -15.73 -11.54 -16.78
CA ARG A 845 -15.58 -12.60 -17.77
C ARG A 845 -14.25 -13.34 -17.61
N LEU A 846 -14.30 -14.63 -17.81
CA LEU A 846 -13.14 -15.45 -18.09
C LEU A 846 -12.96 -15.51 -19.61
N ILE A 847 -11.78 -15.17 -20.12
CA ILE A 847 -11.44 -15.30 -21.53
C ILE A 847 -10.84 -16.69 -21.76
N VAL A 848 -11.34 -17.39 -22.76
CA VAL A 848 -10.82 -18.69 -23.19
C VAL A 848 -10.09 -18.51 -24.51
N VAL A 849 -8.79 -18.71 -24.49
CA VAL A 849 -7.91 -18.59 -25.66
C VAL A 849 -7.57 -19.97 -26.18
N ASP A 850 -7.71 -20.17 -27.48
CA ASP A 850 -7.25 -21.38 -28.20
C ASP A 850 -5.98 -21.02 -28.97
N PRO A 851 -4.79 -21.39 -28.48
CA PRO A 851 -3.54 -21.05 -29.14
C PRO A 851 -3.29 -21.84 -30.44
N ASP A 852 -3.95 -23.00 -30.62
CA ASP A 852 -3.82 -23.85 -31.79
C ASP A 852 -5.20 -24.46 -32.14
N PRO A 853 -6.10 -23.67 -32.77
CA PRO A 853 -7.50 -24.06 -32.97
C PRO A 853 -7.70 -25.29 -33.84
N ASN A 854 -6.84 -25.50 -34.82
CA ASN A 854 -6.90 -26.59 -35.77
C ASN A 854 -6.00 -27.78 -35.43
N GLY A 855 -5.12 -27.63 -34.41
CA GLY A 855 -4.25 -28.71 -33.93
C GLY A 855 -3.05 -29.01 -34.85
N ASP A 856 -2.70 -28.08 -35.76
CA ASP A 856 -1.60 -28.28 -36.71
C ASP A 856 -0.22 -27.77 -36.17
N GLY A 857 -0.22 -27.18 -34.99
CA GLY A 857 0.99 -26.62 -34.35
C GLY A 857 1.34 -25.22 -34.82
N ASN A 858 0.56 -24.60 -35.65
CA ASN A 858 0.75 -23.24 -36.14
C ASN A 858 0.02 -22.24 -35.22
N LEU A 859 0.75 -21.49 -34.41
CA LEU A 859 0.19 -20.56 -33.46
C LEU A 859 -0.28 -19.22 -34.09
N ASN A 860 -0.05 -19.00 -35.39
CA ASN A 860 -0.50 -17.77 -36.07
C ASN A 860 -2.03 -17.69 -36.18
N ASP A 861 -2.73 -18.80 -36.06
CA ASP A 861 -4.20 -18.88 -36.08
C ASP A 861 -4.84 -18.84 -34.69
N ALA A 862 -4.01 -18.62 -33.65
CA ALA A 862 -4.47 -18.45 -32.27
C ALA A 862 -5.60 -17.41 -32.20
N LYS A 863 -6.59 -17.69 -31.35
CA LYS A 863 -7.78 -16.84 -31.23
C LYS A 863 -8.43 -16.93 -29.85
N ILE A 864 -9.26 -15.96 -29.55
CA ILE A 864 -10.24 -16.08 -28.47
C ILE A 864 -11.30 -17.08 -28.89
N ALA A 865 -11.37 -18.22 -28.23
CA ALA A 865 -12.37 -19.23 -28.43
C ALA A 865 -13.74 -18.82 -27.91
N GLY A 866 -13.77 -18.05 -26.83
CA GLY A 866 -15.01 -17.56 -26.24
C GLY A 866 -14.79 -16.87 -24.89
N TYR A 867 -15.90 -16.47 -24.29
CA TYR A 867 -15.97 -15.79 -23.00
C TYR A 867 -16.96 -16.51 -22.10
N VAL A 868 -16.63 -16.63 -20.82
CA VAL A 868 -17.51 -17.23 -19.81
C VAL A 868 -17.86 -16.16 -18.77
N SER A 869 -19.15 -15.95 -18.55
CA SER A 869 -19.62 -15.05 -17.49
C SER A 869 -19.29 -15.63 -16.12
N LEU A 870 -18.75 -14.81 -15.23
CA LEU A 870 -18.48 -15.15 -13.84
C LEU A 870 -19.60 -14.66 -12.88
N VAL A 871 -20.69 -14.11 -13.45
CA VAL A 871 -21.76 -13.44 -12.69
C VAL A 871 -22.92 -14.38 -12.36
N GLU A 872 -23.09 -15.46 -13.13
CA GLU A 872 -24.22 -16.38 -12.95
C GLU A 872 -24.29 -16.88 -11.52
N SER A 873 -25.51 -16.87 -10.98
CA SER A 873 -25.76 -17.42 -9.65
C SER A 873 -25.50 -18.92 -9.64
N ALA A 874 -24.74 -19.38 -8.68
CA ALA A 874 -24.43 -20.77 -8.50
C ALA A 874 -24.50 -21.11 -7.00
N GLU A 875 -24.49 -22.41 -6.70
CA GLU A 875 -24.43 -22.90 -5.33
C GLU A 875 -23.18 -22.31 -4.63
N SER A 876 -23.37 -21.69 -3.49
CA SER A 876 -22.28 -21.25 -2.60
C SER A 876 -21.95 -22.33 -1.58
N ALA A 877 -20.69 -22.42 -1.17
CA ALA A 877 -20.27 -23.29 -0.07
C ALA A 877 -20.90 -22.89 1.27
N LYS A 878 -21.44 -21.69 1.35
CA LYS A 878 -22.26 -21.15 2.43
C LYS A 878 -23.47 -20.43 1.83
N ASP A 879 -24.51 -20.26 2.64
CA ASP A 879 -25.71 -19.48 2.33
C ASP A 879 -25.41 -17.97 2.34
N ASP A 880 -24.31 -17.55 1.74
CA ASP A 880 -23.92 -16.16 1.61
C ASP A 880 -24.45 -15.59 0.30
N THR A 881 -25.18 -14.50 0.39
CA THR A 881 -25.61 -13.77 -0.81
C THR A 881 -24.48 -12.87 -1.29
N VAL A 882 -24.20 -12.88 -2.59
CA VAL A 882 -23.28 -11.92 -3.22
C VAL A 882 -23.86 -10.51 -3.07
N SER A 883 -23.12 -9.62 -2.48
CA SER A 883 -23.53 -8.25 -2.14
C SER A 883 -22.60 -7.17 -2.68
N GLY A 884 -21.66 -7.53 -3.55
CA GLY A 884 -20.68 -6.64 -4.12
C GLY A 884 -20.61 -6.75 -5.63
N LEU A 885 -19.44 -6.49 -6.20
CA LEU A 885 -19.19 -6.60 -7.64
C LEU A 885 -19.16 -8.09 -8.06
N PRO A 886 -20.25 -8.64 -8.58
CA PRO A 886 -20.33 -10.07 -8.86
C PRO A 886 -19.36 -10.46 -9.98
N GLY A 887 -18.57 -11.50 -9.73
CA GLY A 887 -17.62 -12.05 -10.67
C GLY A 887 -16.35 -11.23 -10.91
N PHE A 888 -16.16 -10.10 -10.21
CA PHE A 888 -15.02 -9.21 -10.42
C PHE A 888 -13.77 -9.59 -9.62
N GLY A 889 -12.64 -9.04 -10.07
CA GLY A 889 -11.34 -9.24 -9.46
C GLY A 889 -10.69 -10.55 -9.87
N GLY A 890 -10.95 -11.03 -11.07
CA GLY A 890 -10.32 -12.22 -11.62
C GLY A 890 -8.80 -12.14 -11.49
N GLN A 891 -8.25 -12.87 -10.52
CA GLN A 891 -6.84 -12.86 -10.14
C GLN A 891 -6.20 -14.18 -10.58
N GLY A 892 -5.91 -15.07 -9.65
CA GLY A 892 -5.42 -16.40 -9.98
C GLY A 892 -6.49 -17.26 -10.65
N VAL A 893 -6.05 -18.11 -11.56
CA VAL A 893 -6.89 -19.09 -12.25
C VAL A 893 -6.21 -20.45 -12.23
N LEU A 894 -6.99 -21.51 -12.06
CA LEU A 894 -6.51 -22.88 -12.00
C LEU A 894 -7.46 -23.80 -12.78
N ALA A 895 -6.93 -24.54 -13.73
CA ALA A 895 -7.67 -25.64 -14.39
C ALA A 895 -7.51 -26.94 -13.59
N VAL A 896 -8.62 -27.67 -13.45
CA VAL A 896 -8.66 -28.99 -12.82
C VAL A 896 -9.39 -29.93 -13.77
N PRO A 897 -8.76 -31.01 -14.26
CA PRO A 897 -7.48 -31.58 -13.80
C PRO A 897 -6.27 -30.77 -14.21
N ASN A 898 -5.23 -30.84 -13.38
CA ASN A 898 -3.94 -30.25 -13.70
C ASN A 898 -3.25 -31.07 -14.79
N VAL A 899 -3.05 -30.46 -15.95
CA VAL A 899 -2.53 -31.13 -17.17
C VAL A 899 -1.09 -30.81 -17.50
N TYR A 900 -0.38 -30.13 -16.59
CA TYR A 900 1.04 -29.86 -16.79
C TYR A 900 1.90 -31.10 -16.64
N ASN A 901 2.95 -31.17 -17.45
CA ASN A 901 3.94 -32.25 -17.40
C ASN A 901 4.54 -32.39 -15.98
N GLY A 902 4.68 -33.64 -15.51
CA GLY A 902 5.06 -33.95 -14.13
C GLY A 902 3.86 -34.14 -13.20
N TRP A 903 2.80 -33.35 -13.33
CA TRP A 903 1.57 -33.49 -12.53
C TRP A 903 0.54 -34.43 -13.19
N VAL A 904 0.33 -34.29 -14.50
CA VAL A 904 -0.67 -35.09 -15.22
C VAL A 904 -0.41 -36.59 -15.16
N GLN A 905 0.85 -36.98 -15.20
CA GLN A 905 1.23 -38.42 -15.12
C GLN A 905 0.86 -39.03 -13.76
N ASN A 906 0.85 -38.22 -12.72
CA ASN A 906 0.56 -38.64 -11.34
C ASN A 906 -0.94 -38.54 -10.96
N LEU A 907 -1.82 -38.15 -11.90
CA LEU A 907 -3.25 -38.08 -11.65
C LEU A 907 -3.85 -39.47 -11.41
N PRO A 908 -4.83 -39.61 -10.52
CA PRO A 908 -5.69 -40.78 -10.43
C PRO A 908 -6.37 -41.10 -11.77
N ALA A 909 -6.60 -42.37 -12.06
CA ALA A 909 -7.12 -42.84 -13.35
C ALA A 909 -8.41 -42.14 -13.77
N HIS A 910 -9.35 -41.93 -12.86
CA HIS A 910 -10.64 -41.30 -13.16
C HIS A 910 -10.50 -39.82 -13.62
N TRP A 911 -9.42 -39.11 -13.24
CA TRP A 911 -9.11 -37.79 -13.77
C TRP A 911 -8.54 -37.81 -15.18
N LYS A 912 -8.03 -38.97 -15.62
CA LYS A 912 -7.46 -39.12 -16.95
C LYS A 912 -8.50 -39.53 -18.00
N GLU A 913 -9.69 -39.95 -17.61
CA GLU A 913 -10.75 -40.46 -18.51
C GLU A 913 -11.20 -39.44 -19.56
N GLY A 914 -11.16 -38.12 -19.23
CA GLY A 914 -11.49 -37.05 -20.16
C GLY A 914 -10.33 -36.56 -21.03
N LEU A 915 -9.12 -37.08 -20.82
CA LEU A 915 -7.89 -36.62 -21.46
C LEU A 915 -7.48 -37.56 -22.59
N THR A 916 -7.02 -37.02 -23.71
CA THR A 916 -6.40 -37.79 -24.77
C THR A 916 -5.03 -38.32 -24.33
N THR A 917 -4.49 -39.33 -25.05
CA THR A 917 -3.15 -39.87 -24.76
C THR A 917 -2.06 -38.77 -24.80
N ALA A 918 -2.14 -37.86 -25.77
CA ALA A 918 -1.23 -36.72 -25.87
C ALA A 918 -1.36 -35.74 -24.69
N GLN A 919 -2.54 -35.52 -24.17
CA GLN A 919 -2.75 -34.69 -22.99
C GLN A 919 -2.29 -35.36 -21.69
N GLN A 920 -2.26 -36.69 -21.64
CA GLN A 920 -1.70 -37.45 -20.51
C GLN A 920 -0.17 -37.53 -20.54
N ASN A 921 0.44 -37.36 -21.72
CA ASN A 921 1.88 -37.37 -21.94
C ASN A 921 2.26 -36.19 -22.85
N PRO A 922 2.23 -34.96 -22.34
CA PRO A 922 2.27 -33.75 -23.15
C PRO A 922 3.57 -33.49 -23.90
N ILE A 923 4.67 -34.15 -23.53
CA ILE A 923 5.98 -33.97 -24.16
C ILE A 923 6.53 -35.25 -24.83
N ASP A 924 5.71 -36.31 -24.92
CA ASP A 924 6.10 -37.57 -25.59
C ASP A 924 5.95 -37.45 -27.12
#